data_cf1da9b735c3925ea27f61bb933256cf
#
_entry.id   cf1da9b735c3925ea27f61bb933256cf
#
_cell.length_a   1.000
_cell.length_b   1.000
_cell.length_c   1.000
_cell.angle_alpha   90.00
_cell.angle_beta   90.00
_cell.angle_gamma   90.00
#
_symmetry.space_group_name_H-M   'P 1'
#
loop_
_entity.id
_entity.type
_entity.pdbx_description
1 polymer ?
#
loop_
_entity_poly.entity_id
_entity_poly.type
_entity_poly.pdbx_seq_one_letter_code
_entity_poly.pdbx_strand_id
1 'polypeptide(L)'
;MSIINPSGKEIFSVTTDFCGRPLTLEVNRVGFRTTGSVLVRYGDTVVLGSAQVSPRPVQLDYFPLSIDYEEKFYAAGKISGSRFIKREGRPSDEAVLIGRLIDRPIRPLFPKGYRQEIQVVATVLSMDPSFRPDVIAMIAASSALMLTGTPFDGPVSGLRVGRVNGEFKAFLTPEEREKSDLDLVVAGIESGITMVEAGAKEVSEDVIIDAMAWAHQMMQPAIALQRELAEKVAPAQQEYDLILPDESIQQTVNAWADGKFGEKIRRPYPERNEMISEIRAEFHEAMAEKLGLDEEEYSEVRSDYDEAFTLALHKDVRRGIVAERVRPDGRQLTEIRPLSSEVGFLPRAHGSSLFTRGVTQGMNIVTLAPLSYSQLIDTMEITDGERRYMHHYNAPGYTVGEVKRMGSPGRREIGHGYLAERALLPVLPTEEDFPYAIRSVTEIMSQNGSTSMAATCSSCLALMDAGVPISAPVSGIAMGLMMDGDTPYVLSDIADAEDFAGDMDFKVTGTSKGITALQMDMKVHGLPVAILRQAIEQSKAGRAHILEHMLSVLPEPRESLSPYAPRIEKIKIDPDKIGVIIGKGGETINKITSETGAEIDIKEDGLITVASPDGASIEKAMNWIKSLVEEPEVGKIYEGRVVGIKDFGAFVNILPGVDGMVHISKLAEHRVEKVTDVVKEGQTVRVKITGIDERGKINLTMIGL
;
A
#
# COMPACT_ATOMS: atom_id res chain seq x y z
N MET A 1 14.28 -46.04 -9.93
CA MET A 1 14.60 -46.26 -8.48
C MET A 1 14.01 -45.12 -7.71
N SER A 2 13.10 -45.39 -6.76
CA SER A 2 12.59 -44.37 -5.85
C SER A 2 13.75 -43.80 -5.00
N ILE A 3 13.81 -42.50 -4.88
CA ILE A 3 14.81 -41.85 -4.03
C ILE A 3 14.23 -41.78 -2.62
N ILE A 4 14.89 -42.44 -1.68
CA ILE A 4 14.52 -42.47 -0.25
C ILE A 4 15.33 -41.40 0.48
N ASN A 5 14.66 -40.53 1.26
CA ASN A 5 15.33 -39.52 2.06
C ASN A 5 15.99 -40.12 3.34
N PRO A 6 16.81 -39.33 4.07
CA PRO A 6 17.43 -39.82 5.32
C PRO A 6 16.45 -40.25 6.44
N SER A 7 15.19 -39.83 6.38
CA SER A 7 14.12 -40.23 7.31
C SER A 7 13.37 -41.47 6.85
N GLY A 8 13.80 -42.13 5.77
CA GLY A 8 13.20 -43.37 5.25
C GLY A 8 11.93 -43.15 4.40
N LYS A 9 11.59 -41.91 4.07
CA LYS A 9 10.42 -41.59 3.23
C LYS A 9 10.82 -41.47 1.75
N GLU A 10 9.94 -41.90 0.87
CA GLU A 10 10.12 -41.73 -0.58
C GLU A 10 9.95 -40.27 -0.98
N ILE A 11 10.88 -39.77 -1.80
CA ILE A 11 10.77 -38.45 -2.44
C ILE A 11 9.96 -38.64 -3.73
N PHE A 12 8.85 -37.93 -3.85
CA PHE A 12 8.05 -37.97 -5.07
C PHE A 12 7.44 -36.59 -5.38
N SER A 13 6.94 -36.44 -6.59
CA SER A 13 6.31 -35.21 -7.06
C SER A 13 5.05 -35.52 -7.86
N VAL A 14 4.17 -34.52 -7.90
CA VAL A 14 3.01 -34.46 -8.81
C VAL A 14 3.13 -33.18 -9.65
N THR A 15 2.64 -33.25 -10.90
CA THR A 15 2.79 -32.13 -11.84
C THR A 15 1.54 -31.96 -12.69
N THR A 16 1.12 -30.72 -12.91
CA THR A 16 0.05 -30.36 -13.85
C THR A 16 0.44 -29.15 -14.70
N ASP A 17 -0.26 -28.93 -15.79
CA ASP A 17 -0.19 -27.64 -16.48
C ASP A 17 -0.98 -26.59 -15.67
N PHE A 18 -0.36 -25.45 -15.41
CA PHE A 18 -0.99 -24.32 -14.73
C PHE A 18 -0.73 -23.05 -15.54
N CYS A 19 -1.75 -22.57 -16.22
CA CYS A 19 -1.67 -21.39 -17.09
C CYS A 19 -0.53 -21.47 -18.11
N GLY A 20 -0.36 -22.65 -18.74
CA GLY A 20 0.60 -22.88 -19.82
C GLY A 20 2.05 -23.19 -19.38
N ARG A 21 2.27 -23.42 -18.08
CA ARG A 21 3.57 -23.85 -17.54
C ARG A 21 3.40 -25.02 -16.55
N PRO A 22 4.39 -25.91 -16.42
CA PRO A 22 4.32 -26.99 -15.44
C PRO A 22 4.41 -26.46 -14.01
N LEU A 23 3.42 -26.77 -13.19
CA LEU A 23 3.42 -26.61 -11.75
C LEU A 23 3.72 -27.96 -11.12
N THR A 24 4.79 -28.04 -10.34
CA THR A 24 5.24 -29.28 -9.68
C THR A 24 5.27 -29.11 -8.16
N LEU A 25 4.64 -30.03 -7.46
CA LEU A 25 4.70 -30.14 -5.99
C LEU A 25 5.56 -31.36 -5.63
N GLU A 26 6.62 -31.15 -4.85
CA GLU A 26 7.58 -32.19 -4.47
C GLU A 26 7.67 -32.28 -2.94
N VAL A 27 7.59 -33.50 -2.40
CA VAL A 27 7.59 -33.76 -0.96
C VAL A 27 8.78 -34.64 -0.53
N ASN A 28 9.07 -34.61 0.78
CA ASN A 28 10.09 -35.41 1.43
C ASN A 28 11.54 -35.13 0.98
N ARG A 29 11.78 -34.06 0.22
CA ARG A 29 13.14 -33.67 -0.18
C ARG A 29 13.85 -32.82 0.86
N VAL A 30 13.13 -31.91 1.51
CA VAL A 30 13.63 -30.95 2.52
C VAL A 30 12.64 -30.81 3.67
N GLY A 31 13.07 -30.19 4.78
CA GLY A 31 12.17 -29.90 5.90
C GLY A 31 11.71 -31.13 6.70
N PHE A 32 12.58 -32.12 6.93
CA PHE A 32 12.23 -33.41 7.53
C PHE A 32 11.66 -33.33 8.95
N ARG A 33 11.80 -32.23 9.65
CA ARG A 33 11.32 -32.00 11.01
C ARG A 33 10.03 -31.19 11.10
N THR A 34 9.55 -30.67 9.99
CA THR A 34 8.29 -29.92 9.95
C THR A 34 7.10 -30.89 9.98
N THR A 35 5.96 -30.41 10.46
CA THR A 35 4.71 -31.20 10.42
C THR A 35 4.29 -31.45 8.98
N GLY A 36 4.39 -30.42 8.10
CA GLY A 36 4.17 -30.51 6.66
C GLY A 36 5.18 -29.68 5.89
N SER A 37 5.74 -30.18 4.79
CA SER A 37 6.62 -29.41 3.90
C SER A 37 6.51 -29.85 2.46
N VAL A 38 6.60 -28.87 1.56
CA VAL A 38 6.52 -29.06 0.12
C VAL A 38 7.45 -28.08 -0.60
N LEU A 39 8.14 -28.55 -1.65
CA LEU A 39 8.78 -27.66 -2.62
C LEU A 39 7.84 -27.48 -3.81
N VAL A 40 7.50 -26.25 -4.11
CA VAL A 40 6.68 -25.89 -5.26
C VAL A 40 7.57 -25.28 -6.33
N ARG A 41 7.48 -25.81 -7.55
CA ARG A 41 8.24 -25.33 -8.71
C ARG A 41 7.28 -24.85 -9.79
N TYR A 42 7.55 -23.67 -10.32
CA TYR A 42 6.85 -23.08 -11.45
C TYR A 42 7.82 -22.29 -12.32
N GLY A 43 8.22 -22.83 -13.46
CA GLY A 43 9.37 -22.36 -14.20
C GLY A 43 10.64 -22.43 -13.31
N ASP A 44 11.41 -21.35 -13.27
CA ASP A 44 12.61 -21.23 -12.42
C ASP A 44 12.29 -20.77 -10.98
N THR A 45 11.02 -20.45 -10.68
CA THR A 45 10.58 -20.12 -9.33
C THR A 45 10.46 -21.39 -8.50
N VAL A 46 11.09 -21.38 -7.32
CA VAL A 46 11.04 -22.46 -6.32
C VAL A 46 10.70 -21.87 -4.97
N VAL A 47 9.60 -22.32 -4.38
CA VAL A 47 9.15 -21.91 -3.05
C VAL A 47 9.08 -23.12 -2.13
N LEU A 48 9.66 -23.00 -0.95
CA LEU A 48 9.47 -23.94 0.14
C LEU A 48 8.27 -23.49 0.99
N GLY A 49 7.20 -24.28 1.01
CA GLY A 49 6.15 -24.20 2.01
C GLY A 49 6.47 -25.12 3.19
N SER A 50 6.44 -24.57 4.39
CA SER A 50 6.58 -25.34 5.62
C SER A 50 5.50 -24.97 6.62
N ALA A 51 4.87 -25.96 7.24
CA ALA A 51 3.85 -25.78 8.26
C ALA A 51 4.25 -26.56 9.53
N GLN A 52 4.17 -25.87 10.65
CA GLN A 52 4.42 -26.44 11.98
C GLN A 52 3.19 -26.24 12.84
N VAL A 53 2.78 -27.27 13.55
CA VAL A 53 1.60 -27.29 14.42
C VAL A 53 2.04 -27.57 15.85
N SER A 54 1.53 -26.80 16.81
CA SER A 54 1.78 -27.04 18.22
C SER A 54 1.09 -28.34 18.68
N PRO A 55 1.71 -29.09 19.59
CA PRO A 55 1.13 -30.36 20.06
C PRO A 55 -0.07 -30.20 21.02
N ARG A 56 -0.32 -28.95 21.49
CA ARG A 56 -1.40 -28.62 22.43
C ARG A 56 -2.03 -27.31 22.07
N PRO A 57 -3.34 -27.11 22.31
CA PRO A 57 -3.99 -25.83 22.16
C PRO A 57 -3.41 -24.80 23.14
N VAL A 58 -3.50 -23.53 22.76
CA VAL A 58 -3.15 -22.39 23.61
C VAL A 58 -4.42 -21.70 24.12
N GLN A 59 -4.33 -21.07 25.29
CA GLN A 59 -5.45 -20.33 25.88
C GLN A 59 -5.51 -18.91 25.28
N LEU A 60 -6.07 -18.81 24.09
CA LEU A 60 -6.34 -17.55 23.39
C LEU A 60 -7.81 -17.54 22.94
N ASP A 61 -8.40 -16.35 22.83
CA ASP A 61 -9.77 -16.13 22.35
C ASP A 61 -9.89 -16.15 20.82
N TYR A 62 -8.76 -16.28 20.09
CA TYR A 62 -8.70 -16.31 18.63
C TYR A 62 -7.87 -17.50 18.12
N PHE A 63 -8.00 -17.84 16.84
CA PHE A 63 -7.19 -18.86 16.19
C PHE A 63 -5.75 -18.37 15.94
N PRO A 64 -4.74 -18.97 16.57
CA PRO A 64 -3.35 -18.55 16.53
C PRO A 64 -2.63 -19.07 15.27
N LEU A 65 -3.04 -18.61 14.09
CA LEU A 65 -2.38 -18.85 12.82
C LEU A 65 -1.40 -17.72 12.52
N SER A 66 -0.16 -18.05 12.23
CA SER A 66 0.88 -17.15 11.74
C SER A 66 1.32 -17.62 10.36
N ILE A 67 1.27 -16.70 9.37
CA ILE A 67 1.78 -16.94 8.02
C ILE A 67 2.84 -15.90 7.72
N ASP A 68 4.05 -16.37 7.43
CA ASP A 68 5.22 -15.58 7.12
C ASP A 68 5.69 -15.86 5.69
N TYR A 69 5.88 -14.80 4.92
CA TYR A 69 6.48 -14.86 3.61
C TYR A 69 7.92 -14.34 3.70
N GLU A 70 8.86 -15.17 3.30
CA GLU A 70 10.27 -14.90 3.44
C GLU A 70 10.91 -14.58 2.08
N GLU A 71 11.22 -13.30 1.88
CA GLU A 71 12.03 -12.84 0.75
C GLU A 71 13.49 -13.17 1.00
N LYS A 72 14.13 -13.83 0.03
CA LYS A 72 15.57 -14.11 0.07
C LYS A 72 16.21 -13.51 -1.17
N PHE A 73 17.03 -12.48 -0.99
CA PHE A 73 17.68 -11.79 -2.11
C PHE A 73 18.53 -12.71 -2.99
N TYR A 74 19.10 -13.77 -2.40
CA TYR A 74 19.81 -14.80 -3.17
C TYR A 74 18.91 -15.52 -4.19
N ALA A 75 17.59 -15.57 -3.95
CA ALA A 75 16.63 -16.16 -4.89
C ALA A 75 16.59 -15.44 -6.23
N ALA A 76 16.86 -14.13 -6.23
CA ALA A 76 17.02 -13.30 -7.42
C ALA A 76 18.49 -13.06 -7.82
N GLY A 77 19.43 -13.78 -7.21
CA GLY A 77 20.87 -13.60 -7.48
C GLY A 77 21.44 -12.30 -6.94
N LYS A 78 20.79 -11.66 -5.96
CA LYS A 78 21.17 -10.35 -5.42
C LYS A 78 21.82 -10.45 -4.03
N ILE A 79 22.71 -9.49 -3.74
CA ILE A 79 23.20 -9.21 -2.39
C ILE A 79 22.62 -7.85 -1.99
N SER A 80 21.66 -7.84 -1.10
CA SER A 80 21.02 -6.62 -0.63
C SER A 80 21.24 -6.37 0.86
N GLY A 81 20.71 -5.27 1.33
CA GLY A 81 20.84 -4.80 2.71
C GLY A 81 21.81 -3.63 2.85
N SER A 82 21.89 -3.08 4.06
CA SER A 82 22.73 -1.91 4.34
C SER A 82 24.19 -2.16 3.95
N ARG A 83 24.93 -1.08 3.67
CA ARG A 83 26.35 -1.14 3.28
C ARG A 83 27.22 -2.02 4.19
N PHE A 84 26.87 -2.11 5.48
CA PHE A 84 27.66 -2.82 6.47
C PHE A 84 27.12 -4.21 6.85
N ILE A 85 25.81 -4.46 6.74
CA ILE A 85 25.18 -5.67 7.27
C ILE A 85 25.03 -6.75 6.20
N LYS A 86 24.63 -6.42 4.98
CA LYS A 86 24.47 -7.35 3.85
C LYS A 86 23.68 -8.63 4.18
N ARG A 87 22.65 -8.49 5.00
CA ARG A 87 21.73 -9.54 5.42
C ARG A 87 20.32 -8.99 5.50
N GLU A 88 19.35 -9.79 5.13
CA GLU A 88 17.92 -9.49 5.32
C GLU A 88 17.65 -9.29 6.82
N GLY A 89 16.87 -8.26 7.12
CA GLY A 89 16.49 -7.88 8.48
C GLY A 89 15.04 -8.20 8.78
N ARG A 90 14.26 -7.18 9.11
CA ARG A 90 12.80 -7.31 9.26
C ARG A 90 12.16 -7.54 7.89
N PRO A 91 11.03 -8.26 7.83
CA PRO A 91 10.25 -8.37 6.60
C PRO A 91 9.95 -6.99 6.02
N SER A 92 10.05 -6.86 4.70
CA SER A 92 9.60 -5.67 3.98
C SER A 92 8.08 -5.49 4.12
N ASP A 93 7.57 -4.29 3.88
CA ASP A 93 6.12 -4.07 3.83
C ASP A 93 5.47 -4.97 2.77
N GLU A 94 6.15 -5.20 1.65
CA GLU A 94 5.68 -6.11 0.59
C GLU A 94 5.62 -7.56 1.07
N ALA A 95 6.64 -8.04 1.79
CA ALA A 95 6.60 -9.38 2.39
C ALA A 95 5.46 -9.54 3.40
N VAL A 96 5.20 -8.50 4.20
CA VAL A 96 4.05 -8.47 5.13
C VAL A 96 2.73 -8.53 4.36
N LEU A 97 2.59 -7.78 3.28
CA LEU A 97 1.39 -7.76 2.44
C LEU A 97 1.14 -9.12 1.76
N ILE A 98 2.20 -9.77 1.23
CA ILE A 98 2.09 -11.11 0.66
C ILE A 98 1.73 -12.14 1.74
N GLY A 99 2.33 -12.06 2.94
CA GLY A 99 1.93 -12.90 4.07
C GLY A 99 0.44 -12.76 4.41
N ARG A 100 -0.10 -11.54 4.38
CA ARG A 100 -1.55 -11.27 4.54
C ARG A 100 -2.38 -11.82 3.39
N LEU A 101 -1.88 -11.69 2.16
CA LEU A 101 -2.54 -12.22 0.96
C LEU A 101 -2.73 -13.75 1.06
N ILE A 102 -1.78 -14.45 1.70
CA ILE A 102 -1.84 -15.90 1.92
C ILE A 102 -2.71 -16.25 3.14
N ASP A 103 -2.64 -15.48 4.23
CA ASP A 103 -3.38 -15.74 5.48
C ASP A 103 -4.90 -15.64 5.28
N ARG A 104 -5.35 -14.61 4.58
CA ARG A 104 -6.77 -14.27 4.44
C ARG A 104 -7.63 -15.40 3.83
N PRO A 105 -7.24 -16.06 2.73
CA PRO A 105 -8.02 -17.16 2.18
C PRO A 105 -7.89 -18.49 2.94
N ILE A 106 -6.86 -18.66 3.76
CA ILE A 106 -6.57 -19.89 4.51
C ILE A 106 -7.28 -19.91 5.87
N ARG A 107 -7.25 -18.81 6.59
CA ARG A 107 -7.77 -18.71 7.97
C ARG A 107 -9.23 -19.15 8.13
N PRO A 108 -10.18 -18.76 7.26
CA PRO A 108 -11.58 -19.15 7.40
C PRO A 108 -11.87 -20.63 7.14
N LEU A 109 -10.90 -21.38 6.64
CA LEU A 109 -11.03 -22.81 6.33
C LEU A 109 -10.67 -23.72 7.50
N PHE A 110 -10.39 -23.14 8.67
CA PHE A 110 -10.29 -23.88 9.94
C PHE A 110 -11.60 -23.77 10.72
N PRO A 111 -11.97 -24.82 11.47
CA PRO A 111 -13.20 -24.79 12.25
C PRO A 111 -13.12 -23.75 13.37
N LYS A 112 -14.27 -23.13 13.68
CA LYS A 112 -14.38 -22.24 14.83
C LYS A 112 -14.03 -22.97 16.12
N GLY A 113 -13.29 -22.30 17.01
CA GLY A 113 -12.83 -22.92 18.24
C GLY A 113 -11.53 -23.71 18.13
N TYR A 114 -10.94 -23.87 16.95
CA TYR A 114 -9.61 -24.46 16.82
C TYR A 114 -8.55 -23.53 17.42
N ARG A 115 -7.72 -24.04 18.36
CA ARG A 115 -6.78 -23.22 19.17
C ARG A 115 -5.36 -23.78 19.19
N GLN A 116 -5.04 -24.80 18.41
CA GLN A 116 -3.64 -25.19 18.22
C GLN A 116 -2.92 -24.13 17.41
N GLU A 117 -1.75 -23.71 17.88
CA GLU A 117 -0.93 -22.74 17.19
C GLU A 117 -0.35 -23.34 15.91
N ILE A 118 -0.52 -22.63 14.80
CA ILE A 118 0.04 -23.01 13.51
C ILE A 118 0.93 -21.87 12.98
N GLN A 119 2.17 -22.24 12.63
CA GLN A 119 3.05 -21.38 11.87
C GLN A 119 3.28 -21.95 10.48
N VAL A 120 3.02 -21.12 9.47
CA VAL A 120 3.32 -21.42 8.07
C VAL A 120 4.38 -20.45 7.58
N VAL A 121 5.44 -20.96 6.98
CA VAL A 121 6.49 -20.15 6.38
C VAL A 121 6.63 -20.52 4.91
N ALA A 122 6.44 -19.53 4.03
CA ALA A 122 6.67 -19.66 2.60
C ALA A 122 7.98 -18.93 2.24
N THR A 123 9.04 -19.71 1.96
CA THR A 123 10.37 -19.18 1.65
C THR A 123 10.65 -19.27 0.16
N VAL A 124 10.95 -18.14 -0.48
CA VAL A 124 11.35 -18.11 -1.89
C VAL A 124 12.82 -18.49 -1.99
N LEU A 125 13.10 -19.62 -2.62
CA LEU A 125 14.46 -20.16 -2.78
C LEU A 125 15.09 -19.85 -4.14
N SER A 126 14.25 -19.65 -5.16
CA SER A 126 14.62 -19.22 -6.51
C SER A 126 13.47 -18.43 -7.12
N MET A 127 13.75 -17.41 -7.90
CA MET A 127 12.75 -16.54 -8.51
C MET A 127 13.00 -16.36 -10.00
N ASP A 128 11.99 -16.69 -10.80
CA ASP A 128 11.92 -16.31 -12.22
C ASP A 128 11.53 -14.81 -12.29
N PRO A 129 12.35 -13.94 -12.90
CA PRO A 129 12.06 -12.51 -12.94
C PRO A 129 10.83 -12.15 -13.80
N SER A 130 10.32 -13.08 -14.59
CA SER A 130 9.18 -12.83 -15.47
C SER A 130 7.83 -12.71 -14.74
N PHE A 131 7.71 -13.16 -13.48
CA PHE A 131 6.47 -13.05 -12.70
C PHE A 131 6.72 -13.04 -11.20
N ARG A 132 5.72 -12.59 -10.43
CA ARG A 132 5.76 -12.54 -8.96
C ARG A 132 5.57 -13.92 -8.34
N PRO A 133 6.31 -14.27 -7.28
CA PRO A 133 6.22 -15.57 -6.64
C PRO A 133 5.07 -15.71 -5.63
N ASP A 134 4.29 -14.66 -5.37
CA ASP A 134 3.26 -14.58 -4.33
C ASP A 134 2.16 -15.66 -4.42
N VAL A 135 1.64 -15.90 -5.62
CA VAL A 135 0.64 -16.97 -5.87
C VAL A 135 1.25 -18.35 -5.67
N ILE A 136 2.50 -18.54 -6.10
CA ILE A 136 3.22 -19.81 -5.90
C ILE A 136 3.48 -20.05 -4.41
N ALA A 137 3.78 -18.97 -3.66
CA ALA A 137 3.91 -19.03 -2.20
C ALA A 137 2.58 -19.39 -1.50
N MET A 138 1.45 -18.92 -2.01
CA MET A 138 0.11 -19.29 -1.52
C MET A 138 -0.16 -20.78 -1.74
N ILE A 139 0.14 -21.31 -2.92
CA ILE A 139 0.01 -22.75 -3.24
C ILE A 139 0.95 -23.57 -2.33
N ALA A 140 2.16 -23.07 -2.06
CA ALA A 140 3.12 -23.76 -1.17
C ALA A 140 2.62 -23.79 0.27
N ALA A 141 2.09 -22.69 0.79
CA ALA A 141 1.50 -22.60 2.11
C ALA A 141 0.30 -23.54 2.29
N SER A 142 -0.63 -23.52 1.34
CA SER A 142 -1.81 -24.38 1.31
C SER A 142 -1.42 -25.87 1.22
N SER A 143 -0.52 -26.22 0.29
CA SER A 143 -0.03 -27.61 0.16
C SER A 143 0.66 -28.11 1.43
N ALA A 144 1.47 -27.28 2.09
CA ALA A 144 2.12 -27.64 3.34
C ALA A 144 1.09 -27.91 4.44
N LEU A 145 0.02 -27.12 4.54
CA LEU A 145 -1.08 -27.33 5.49
C LEU A 145 -1.85 -28.62 5.21
N MET A 146 -2.13 -28.95 3.95
CA MET A 146 -2.77 -30.21 3.57
C MET A 146 -1.99 -31.44 4.05
N LEU A 147 -0.68 -31.32 4.27
CA LEU A 147 0.20 -32.39 4.71
C LEU A 147 0.33 -32.49 6.24
N THR A 148 -0.29 -31.61 7.02
CA THR A 148 -0.19 -31.59 8.48
C THR A 148 -1.16 -32.53 9.18
N GLY A 149 -2.25 -32.91 8.53
CA GLY A 149 -3.37 -33.66 9.15
C GLY A 149 -4.25 -32.82 10.06
N THR A 150 -4.09 -31.50 10.10
CA THR A 150 -4.98 -30.58 10.82
C THR A 150 -6.33 -30.45 10.11
N PRO A 151 -7.40 -29.95 10.79
CA PRO A 151 -8.72 -29.78 10.19
C PRO A 151 -8.80 -28.56 9.24
N PHE A 152 -7.91 -28.55 8.28
CA PHE A 152 -7.87 -27.54 7.22
C PHE A 152 -8.72 -27.97 6.04
N ASP A 153 -9.83 -27.24 5.78
CA ASP A 153 -10.79 -27.52 4.70
C ASP A 153 -10.38 -26.89 3.37
N GLY A 154 -9.09 -27.06 3.03
CA GLY A 154 -8.52 -26.67 1.74
C GLY A 154 -8.64 -27.77 0.68
N PRO A 155 -7.84 -27.68 -0.38
CA PRO A 155 -6.75 -26.74 -0.61
C PRO A 155 -7.20 -25.37 -1.15
N VAL A 156 -6.35 -24.37 -0.94
CA VAL A 156 -6.47 -23.03 -1.52
C VAL A 156 -5.51 -22.90 -2.69
N SER A 157 -5.97 -22.30 -3.77
CA SER A 157 -5.10 -21.76 -4.81
C SER A 157 -5.41 -20.29 -5.05
N GLY A 158 -4.46 -19.57 -5.62
CA GLY A 158 -4.65 -18.21 -6.09
C GLY A 158 -4.26 -18.07 -7.55
N LEU A 159 -4.64 -16.92 -8.12
CA LEU A 159 -4.17 -16.47 -9.42
C LEU A 159 -4.05 -14.96 -9.45
N ARG A 160 -2.92 -14.44 -9.97
CA ARG A 160 -2.77 -13.03 -10.27
C ARG A 160 -3.11 -12.79 -11.73
N VAL A 161 -4.07 -11.88 -11.95
CA VAL A 161 -4.65 -11.58 -13.26
C VAL A 161 -4.39 -10.10 -13.58
N GLY A 162 -3.90 -9.85 -14.77
CA GLY A 162 -3.92 -8.52 -15.37
C GLY A 162 -4.80 -8.49 -16.62
N ARG A 163 -5.05 -7.27 -17.13
CA ARG A 163 -5.76 -7.06 -18.39
C ARG A 163 -4.92 -6.19 -19.31
N VAL A 164 -4.54 -6.76 -20.45
CA VAL A 164 -3.72 -6.07 -21.47
C VAL A 164 -4.50 -6.06 -22.78
N ASN A 165 -4.74 -4.88 -23.35
CA ASN A 165 -5.54 -4.70 -24.56
C ASN A 165 -6.95 -5.33 -24.48
N GLY A 166 -7.55 -5.34 -23.28
CA GLY A 166 -8.89 -5.90 -23.05
C GLY A 166 -8.92 -7.40 -22.76
N GLU A 167 -7.80 -8.12 -22.85
CA GLU A 167 -7.69 -9.56 -22.59
C GLU A 167 -7.12 -9.88 -21.22
N PHE A 168 -7.70 -10.85 -20.51
CA PHE A 168 -7.18 -11.34 -19.24
C PHE A 168 -5.95 -12.23 -19.46
N LYS A 169 -4.94 -12.02 -18.62
CA LYS A 169 -3.70 -12.81 -18.62
C LYS A 169 -3.28 -13.14 -17.20
N ALA A 170 -2.77 -14.35 -17.01
CA ALA A 170 -2.12 -14.78 -15.77
C ALA A 170 -0.60 -14.56 -15.86
N PHE A 171 0.05 -14.32 -14.70
CA PHE A 171 1.52 -14.25 -14.61
C PHE A 171 2.16 -13.26 -15.61
N LEU A 172 1.72 -12.00 -15.56
CA LEU A 172 2.19 -10.94 -16.45
C LEU A 172 3.69 -10.70 -16.27
N THR A 173 4.38 -10.53 -17.40
CA THR A 173 5.76 -10.02 -17.41
C THR A 173 5.82 -8.57 -16.89
N PRO A 174 7.00 -8.05 -16.50
CA PRO A 174 7.13 -6.65 -16.10
C PRO A 174 6.55 -5.67 -17.13
N GLU A 175 6.84 -5.87 -18.42
CA GLU A 175 6.36 -4.99 -19.51
C GLU A 175 4.84 -5.09 -19.71
N GLU A 176 4.25 -6.25 -19.47
CA GLU A 176 2.79 -6.43 -19.51
C GLU A 176 2.11 -5.78 -18.30
N ARG A 177 2.75 -5.83 -17.12
CA ARG A 177 2.25 -5.17 -15.89
C ARG A 177 2.13 -3.65 -16.06
N GLU A 178 3.11 -3.01 -16.68
CA GLU A 178 3.05 -1.57 -16.97
C GLU A 178 1.85 -1.19 -17.86
N LYS A 179 1.55 -2.03 -18.86
CA LYS A 179 0.45 -1.84 -19.80
C LYS A 179 -0.90 -2.25 -19.25
N SER A 180 -0.93 -3.05 -18.21
CA SER A 180 -2.15 -3.54 -17.61
C SER A 180 -2.93 -2.43 -16.91
N ASP A 181 -4.24 -2.43 -17.06
CA ASP A 181 -5.16 -1.58 -16.31
C ASP A 181 -5.75 -2.28 -15.08
N LEU A 182 -5.40 -3.54 -14.87
CA LEU A 182 -5.85 -4.37 -13.76
C LEU A 182 -4.68 -5.16 -13.16
N ASP A 183 -4.58 -5.16 -11.84
CA ASP A 183 -3.72 -6.05 -11.05
C ASP A 183 -4.59 -6.69 -9.97
N LEU A 184 -5.14 -7.85 -10.28
CA LEU A 184 -6.11 -8.58 -9.46
C LEU A 184 -5.52 -9.89 -8.96
N VAL A 185 -5.59 -10.14 -7.66
CA VAL A 185 -5.35 -11.45 -7.07
C VAL A 185 -6.67 -12.03 -6.58
N VAL A 186 -6.99 -13.21 -7.04
CA VAL A 186 -8.13 -14.01 -6.60
C VAL A 186 -7.60 -15.27 -5.94
N ALA A 187 -8.12 -15.60 -4.77
CA ALA A 187 -7.87 -16.90 -4.14
C ALA A 187 -9.20 -17.61 -3.87
N GLY A 188 -9.15 -18.94 -3.89
CA GLY A 188 -10.35 -19.74 -3.69
C GLY A 188 -10.07 -21.22 -3.49
N ILE A 189 -11.14 -21.90 -3.19
CA ILE A 189 -11.25 -23.37 -3.15
C ILE A 189 -12.04 -23.83 -4.37
N GLU A 190 -12.26 -25.12 -4.51
CA GLU A 190 -13.01 -25.66 -5.66
C GLU A 190 -14.42 -25.04 -5.79
N SER A 191 -15.13 -24.89 -4.66
CA SER A 191 -16.53 -24.45 -4.64
C SER A 191 -16.72 -22.93 -4.80
N GLY A 192 -15.69 -22.10 -4.58
CA GLY A 192 -15.87 -20.64 -4.63
C GLY A 192 -14.63 -19.84 -4.30
N ILE A 193 -14.79 -18.52 -4.41
CA ILE A 193 -13.76 -17.53 -4.11
C ILE A 193 -13.75 -17.27 -2.62
N THR A 194 -12.55 -17.21 -2.02
CA THR A 194 -12.34 -16.95 -0.57
C THR A 194 -11.66 -15.61 -0.30
N MET A 195 -10.98 -15.03 -1.28
CA MET A 195 -10.30 -13.75 -1.13
C MET A 195 -10.13 -13.06 -2.48
N VAL A 196 -10.28 -11.75 -2.49
CA VAL A 196 -9.98 -10.91 -3.65
C VAL A 196 -9.19 -9.69 -3.20
N GLU A 197 -8.20 -9.29 -3.98
CA GLU A 197 -7.47 -8.02 -3.80
C GLU A 197 -7.06 -7.46 -5.16
N ALA A 198 -7.38 -6.18 -5.43
CA ALA A 198 -7.01 -5.56 -6.69
C ALA A 198 -6.61 -4.09 -6.56
N GLY A 199 -5.79 -3.68 -7.53
CA GLY A 199 -5.65 -2.30 -7.97
C GLY A 199 -6.06 -2.21 -9.43
N ALA A 200 -6.72 -1.14 -9.84
CA ALA A 200 -7.25 -0.98 -11.17
C ALA A 200 -7.18 0.49 -11.61
N LYS A 201 -7.07 0.72 -12.92
CA LYS A 201 -7.06 2.07 -13.52
C LYS A 201 -8.48 2.41 -13.99
N GLU A 202 -9.38 2.69 -13.04
CA GLU A 202 -10.80 3.03 -13.31
C GLU A 202 -11.54 1.95 -14.14
N VAL A 203 -11.35 0.68 -13.80
CA VAL A 203 -11.95 -0.46 -14.50
C VAL A 203 -13.41 -0.65 -14.06
N SER A 204 -14.29 -1.00 -15.00
CA SER A 204 -15.71 -1.21 -14.70
C SER A 204 -15.95 -2.43 -13.79
N GLU A 205 -17.07 -2.40 -13.08
CA GLU A 205 -17.52 -3.48 -12.20
C GLU A 205 -17.63 -4.83 -12.94
N ASP A 206 -18.21 -4.83 -14.16
CA ASP A 206 -18.37 -6.04 -14.96
C ASP A 206 -17.03 -6.69 -15.30
N VAL A 207 -16.03 -5.90 -15.68
CA VAL A 207 -14.68 -6.43 -15.99
C VAL A 207 -14.03 -7.07 -14.76
N ILE A 208 -14.20 -6.48 -13.58
CA ILE A 208 -13.69 -7.07 -12.32
C ILE A 208 -14.36 -8.43 -12.06
N ILE A 209 -15.68 -8.50 -12.24
CA ILE A 209 -16.46 -9.72 -12.02
C ILE A 209 -16.06 -10.82 -13.02
N ASP A 210 -15.90 -10.47 -14.29
CA ASP A 210 -15.47 -11.40 -15.32
C ASP A 210 -14.04 -11.90 -15.08
N ALA A 211 -13.14 -11.00 -14.62
CA ALA A 211 -11.77 -11.37 -14.23
C ALA A 211 -11.76 -12.34 -13.03
N MET A 212 -12.63 -12.15 -12.02
CA MET A 212 -12.76 -13.07 -10.90
C MET A 212 -13.26 -14.45 -11.34
N ALA A 213 -14.28 -14.49 -12.21
CA ALA A 213 -14.81 -15.74 -12.76
C ALA A 213 -13.75 -16.50 -13.56
N TRP A 214 -13.04 -15.78 -14.43
CA TRP A 214 -11.93 -16.33 -15.21
C TRP A 214 -10.82 -16.87 -14.32
N ALA A 215 -10.40 -16.12 -13.30
CA ALA A 215 -9.37 -16.54 -12.37
C ALA A 215 -9.76 -17.81 -11.60
N HIS A 216 -11.01 -17.89 -11.11
CA HIS A 216 -11.52 -19.06 -10.39
C HIS A 216 -11.50 -20.32 -11.25
N GLN A 217 -11.85 -20.19 -12.53
CA GLN A 217 -11.76 -21.30 -13.48
C GLN A 217 -10.30 -21.73 -13.71
N MET A 218 -9.39 -20.77 -13.91
CA MET A 218 -7.98 -21.05 -14.23
C MET A 218 -7.18 -21.63 -13.07
N MET A 219 -7.61 -21.43 -11.80
CA MET A 219 -6.91 -21.98 -10.63
C MET A 219 -7.27 -23.44 -10.31
N GLN A 220 -8.34 -24.01 -10.92
CA GLN A 220 -8.79 -25.37 -10.60
C GLN A 220 -7.73 -26.47 -10.78
N PRO A 221 -6.85 -26.46 -11.82
CA PRO A 221 -5.79 -27.44 -11.93
C PRO A 221 -4.83 -27.48 -10.75
N ALA A 222 -4.50 -26.30 -10.17
CA ALA A 222 -3.61 -26.22 -9.00
C ALA A 222 -4.30 -26.71 -7.70
N ILE A 223 -5.62 -26.55 -7.58
CA ILE A 223 -6.43 -27.12 -6.50
C ILE A 223 -6.42 -28.65 -6.59
N ALA A 224 -6.73 -29.20 -7.76
CA ALA A 224 -6.74 -30.62 -8.01
C ALA A 224 -5.37 -31.28 -7.75
N LEU A 225 -4.27 -30.62 -8.16
CA LEU A 225 -2.90 -31.10 -7.93
C LEU A 225 -2.56 -31.22 -6.45
N GLN A 226 -2.98 -30.25 -5.62
CA GLN A 226 -2.77 -30.28 -4.17
C GLN A 226 -3.54 -31.43 -3.50
N ARG A 227 -4.76 -31.73 -3.95
CA ARG A 227 -5.54 -32.89 -3.50
C ARG A 227 -4.86 -34.20 -3.87
N GLU A 228 -4.42 -34.33 -5.13
CA GLU A 228 -3.66 -35.49 -5.60
C GLU A 228 -2.42 -35.74 -4.71
N LEU A 229 -1.69 -34.66 -4.36
CA LEU A 229 -0.55 -34.76 -3.47
C LEU A 229 -0.94 -35.26 -2.07
N ALA A 230 -1.98 -34.66 -1.47
CA ALA A 230 -2.46 -35.03 -0.14
C ALA A 230 -2.97 -36.49 -0.09
N GLU A 231 -3.67 -36.94 -1.11
CA GLU A 231 -4.12 -38.35 -1.24
C GLU A 231 -2.94 -39.33 -1.32
N LYS A 232 -1.89 -38.98 -2.07
CA LYS A 232 -0.68 -39.81 -2.19
C LYS A 232 0.14 -39.87 -0.90
N VAL A 233 0.22 -38.77 -0.18
CA VAL A 233 0.93 -38.70 1.11
C VAL A 233 0.12 -39.36 2.22
N ALA A 234 -1.20 -39.23 2.17
CA ALA A 234 -2.16 -39.72 3.17
C ALA A 234 -1.72 -39.37 4.60
N PRO A 235 -1.59 -38.07 4.96
CA PRO A 235 -1.11 -37.65 6.26
C PRO A 235 -2.03 -38.21 7.37
N ALA A 236 -1.46 -38.65 8.47
CA ALA A 236 -2.26 -39.07 9.62
C ALA A 236 -3.05 -37.84 10.14
N GLN A 237 -4.36 -38.01 10.29
CA GLN A 237 -5.21 -36.98 10.86
C GLN A 237 -4.82 -36.74 12.31
N GLN A 238 -4.74 -35.46 12.69
CA GLN A 238 -4.48 -35.08 14.07
C GLN A 238 -5.78 -35.10 14.86
N GLU A 239 -5.72 -35.60 16.08
CA GLU A 239 -6.78 -35.42 17.06
C GLU A 239 -6.74 -33.97 17.57
N TYR A 240 -7.88 -33.32 17.67
CA TYR A 240 -8.01 -31.96 18.15
C TYR A 240 -9.32 -31.75 18.91
N ASP A 241 -9.26 -30.85 19.87
CA ASP A 241 -10.44 -30.37 20.58
C ASP A 241 -10.81 -28.97 20.10
N LEU A 242 -12.10 -28.69 19.97
CA LEU A 242 -12.61 -27.35 19.70
C LEU A 242 -12.93 -26.67 21.04
N ILE A 243 -12.30 -25.53 21.29
CA ILE A 243 -12.62 -24.68 22.45
C ILE A 243 -13.77 -23.78 22.04
N LEU A 244 -14.96 -24.21 22.43
CA LEU A 244 -16.23 -23.50 22.24
C LEU A 244 -16.95 -23.45 23.59
N PRO A 245 -17.84 -22.47 23.83
CA PRO A 245 -18.70 -22.49 25.01
C PRO A 245 -19.45 -23.82 25.10
N ASP A 246 -19.54 -24.38 26.30
CA ASP A 246 -20.31 -25.59 26.54
C ASP A 246 -21.73 -25.44 26.01
N GLU A 247 -22.26 -26.48 25.37
CA GLU A 247 -23.59 -26.43 24.75
C GLU A 247 -24.68 -26.12 25.78
N SER A 248 -24.54 -26.58 27.00
CA SER A 248 -25.48 -26.29 28.10
C SER A 248 -25.42 -24.83 28.55
N ILE A 249 -24.22 -24.23 28.54
CA ILE A 249 -24.03 -22.79 28.78
C ILE A 249 -24.68 -22.02 27.63
N GLN A 250 -24.42 -22.37 26.40
CA GLN A 250 -24.97 -21.67 25.22
C GLN A 250 -26.51 -21.76 25.18
N GLN A 251 -27.09 -22.92 25.51
CA GLN A 251 -28.56 -23.10 25.62
C GLN A 251 -29.15 -22.22 26.74
N THR A 252 -28.50 -22.18 27.90
CA THR A 252 -28.87 -21.34 29.02
C THR A 252 -28.87 -19.87 28.67
N VAL A 253 -27.81 -19.42 28.00
CA VAL A 253 -27.67 -18.03 27.57
C VAL A 253 -28.68 -17.67 26.47
N ASN A 254 -28.86 -18.53 25.48
CA ASN A 254 -29.86 -18.31 24.43
C ASN A 254 -31.29 -18.19 25.02
N ALA A 255 -31.65 -19.02 26.00
CA ALA A 255 -32.93 -18.96 26.66
C ALA A 255 -33.11 -17.66 27.47
N TRP A 256 -32.06 -17.18 28.13
CA TRP A 256 -32.09 -15.90 28.84
C TRP A 256 -32.15 -14.69 27.88
N ALA A 257 -31.40 -14.75 26.78
CA ALA A 257 -31.31 -13.68 25.80
C ALA A 257 -32.57 -13.49 24.95
N ASP A 258 -33.46 -14.49 24.94
CA ASP A 258 -34.71 -14.41 24.18
C ASP A 258 -35.57 -13.22 24.64
N GLY A 259 -35.88 -12.32 23.70
CA GLY A 259 -36.60 -11.07 23.96
C GLY A 259 -35.82 -9.97 24.71
N LYS A 260 -34.56 -10.20 25.08
CA LYS A 260 -33.72 -9.19 25.76
C LYS A 260 -33.11 -8.17 24.81
N PHE A 261 -32.81 -8.59 23.59
CA PHE A 261 -32.24 -7.78 22.52
C PHE A 261 -33.35 -7.13 21.65
N GLY A 262 -33.33 -7.29 20.35
CA GLY A 262 -34.31 -6.76 19.42
C GLY A 262 -34.27 -5.24 19.34
N GLU A 263 -35.44 -4.58 19.35
CA GLU A 263 -35.58 -3.11 19.23
C GLU A 263 -34.77 -2.32 20.26
N LYS A 264 -34.48 -2.89 21.45
CA LYS A 264 -33.70 -2.22 22.49
C LYS A 264 -32.30 -1.84 22.05
N ILE A 265 -31.65 -2.69 21.23
CA ILE A 265 -30.29 -2.51 20.74
C ILE A 265 -30.21 -2.07 19.27
N ARG A 266 -31.33 -1.81 18.60
CA ARG A 266 -31.38 -1.26 17.23
C ARG A 266 -31.27 0.26 17.25
N ARG A 267 -30.14 0.75 17.75
CA ARG A 267 -29.86 2.17 17.97
C ARG A 267 -28.50 2.57 17.47
N PRO A 268 -28.28 3.83 17.09
CA PRO A 268 -26.95 4.31 16.76
C PRO A 268 -26.01 4.28 17.98
N TYR A 269 -24.71 4.42 17.72
CA TYR A 269 -23.71 4.67 18.76
C TYR A 269 -23.91 6.10 19.32
N PRO A 270 -23.74 6.38 20.63
CA PRO A 270 -23.29 5.44 21.68
C PRO A 270 -24.42 4.61 22.34
N GLU A 271 -25.69 4.99 22.16
CA GLU A 271 -26.83 4.45 22.89
C GLU A 271 -26.92 2.91 22.78
N ARG A 272 -26.58 2.36 21.62
CA ARG A 272 -26.52 0.91 21.42
C ARG A 272 -25.55 0.24 22.38
N ASN A 273 -24.34 0.79 22.50
CA ASN A 273 -23.29 0.19 23.32
C ASN A 273 -23.60 0.33 24.82
N GLU A 274 -24.18 1.45 25.22
CA GLU A 274 -24.67 1.66 26.59
C GLU A 274 -25.74 0.61 26.96
N MET A 275 -26.73 0.43 26.09
CA MET A 275 -27.79 -0.57 26.28
C MET A 275 -27.23 -2.01 26.32
N ILE A 276 -26.28 -2.35 25.45
CA ILE A 276 -25.63 -3.67 25.48
C ILE A 276 -24.85 -3.86 26.78
N SER A 277 -24.20 -2.82 27.31
CA SER A 277 -23.50 -2.88 28.58
C SER A 277 -24.43 -3.08 29.75
N GLU A 278 -25.57 -2.39 29.76
CA GLU A 278 -26.63 -2.59 30.76
C GLU A 278 -27.20 -4.02 30.72
N ILE A 279 -27.55 -4.51 29.53
CA ILE A 279 -28.06 -5.88 29.33
C ILE A 279 -27.02 -6.92 29.76
N ARG A 280 -25.72 -6.67 29.46
CA ARG A 280 -24.61 -7.56 29.86
C ARG A 280 -24.44 -7.58 31.39
N ALA A 281 -24.57 -6.47 32.07
CA ALA A 281 -24.54 -6.41 33.54
C ALA A 281 -25.70 -7.20 34.15
N GLU A 282 -26.93 -6.97 33.68
CA GLU A 282 -28.14 -7.74 34.08
C GLU A 282 -27.94 -9.25 33.83
N PHE A 283 -27.31 -9.59 32.72
CA PHE A 283 -27.02 -10.98 32.37
C PHE A 283 -26.10 -11.64 33.39
N HIS A 284 -25.00 -11.01 33.76
CA HIS A 284 -24.03 -11.60 34.69
C HIS A 284 -24.63 -11.75 36.10
N GLU A 285 -25.43 -10.79 36.58
CA GLU A 285 -26.16 -10.90 37.83
C GLU A 285 -27.13 -12.09 37.82
N ALA A 286 -27.91 -12.23 36.75
CA ALA A 286 -28.86 -13.33 36.59
C ALA A 286 -28.19 -14.69 36.49
N MET A 287 -27.01 -14.78 35.87
CA MET A 287 -26.26 -16.05 35.78
C MET A 287 -25.62 -16.43 37.10
N ALA A 288 -25.01 -15.50 37.82
CA ALA A 288 -24.46 -15.74 39.15
C ALA A 288 -25.54 -16.25 40.11
N GLU A 289 -26.71 -15.60 40.13
CA GLU A 289 -27.88 -16.02 40.94
C GLU A 289 -28.36 -17.43 40.53
N LYS A 290 -28.53 -17.69 39.23
CA LYS A 290 -28.99 -18.99 38.70
C LYS A 290 -28.07 -20.14 39.08
N LEU A 291 -26.75 -19.89 39.11
CA LEU A 291 -25.73 -20.87 39.44
C LEU A 291 -25.53 -21.02 40.96
N GLY A 292 -26.04 -20.06 41.76
CA GLY A 292 -25.82 -20.00 43.19
C GLY A 292 -24.37 -19.73 43.58
N LEU A 293 -23.62 -19.03 42.73
CA LEU A 293 -22.22 -18.70 42.90
C LEU A 293 -22.06 -17.28 43.46
N ASP A 294 -21.09 -17.10 44.35
CA ASP A 294 -20.69 -15.75 44.74
C ASP A 294 -19.82 -15.07 43.64
N GLU A 295 -19.43 -13.81 43.88
CA GLU A 295 -18.69 -13.00 42.87
C GLU A 295 -17.33 -13.62 42.54
N GLU A 296 -16.64 -14.21 43.51
CA GLU A 296 -15.31 -14.80 43.31
C GLU A 296 -15.44 -16.12 42.52
N GLU A 297 -16.37 -17.01 42.91
CA GLU A 297 -16.64 -18.25 42.19
C GLU A 297 -17.16 -18.00 40.77
N TYR A 298 -18.04 -17.00 40.56
CA TYR A 298 -18.54 -16.66 39.23
C TYR A 298 -17.47 -16.10 38.33
N SER A 299 -16.46 -15.39 38.88
CA SER A 299 -15.34 -14.83 38.11
C SER A 299 -14.54 -15.91 37.36
N GLU A 300 -14.49 -17.14 37.89
CA GLU A 300 -13.77 -18.28 37.28
C GLU A 300 -14.45 -18.78 35.98
N VAL A 301 -15.78 -18.69 35.90
CA VAL A 301 -16.56 -19.17 34.74
C VAL A 301 -17.10 -18.05 33.85
N ARG A 302 -16.88 -16.82 34.27
CA ARG A 302 -17.43 -15.63 33.61
C ARG A 302 -17.07 -15.52 32.13
N SER A 303 -15.83 -15.93 31.76
CA SER A 303 -15.38 -15.86 30.37
C SER A 303 -16.22 -16.70 29.42
N ASP A 304 -16.62 -17.90 29.85
CA ASP A 304 -17.41 -18.82 29.02
C ASP A 304 -18.84 -18.26 28.81
N TYR A 305 -19.41 -17.64 29.86
CA TYR A 305 -20.70 -16.97 29.77
C TYR A 305 -20.64 -15.70 28.92
N ASP A 306 -19.57 -14.91 28.98
CA ASP A 306 -19.33 -13.75 28.13
C ASP A 306 -19.20 -14.12 26.64
N GLU A 307 -18.50 -15.21 26.33
CA GLU A 307 -18.39 -15.72 24.95
C GLU A 307 -19.76 -16.17 24.44
N ALA A 308 -20.51 -16.95 25.25
CA ALA A 308 -21.86 -17.39 24.91
C ALA A 308 -22.84 -16.22 24.72
N PHE A 309 -22.73 -15.17 25.56
CA PHE A 309 -23.53 -13.92 25.40
C PHE A 309 -23.19 -13.22 24.08
N THR A 310 -21.92 -13.12 23.74
CA THR A 310 -21.45 -12.50 22.49
C THR A 310 -21.97 -13.27 21.27
N LEU A 311 -21.98 -14.60 21.30
CA LEU A 311 -22.58 -15.42 20.25
C LEU A 311 -24.09 -15.21 20.12
N ALA A 312 -24.81 -15.09 21.27
CA ALA A 312 -26.24 -14.78 21.27
C ALA A 312 -26.51 -13.38 20.67
N LEU A 313 -25.68 -12.39 20.98
CA LEU A 313 -25.76 -11.05 20.39
C LEU A 313 -25.54 -11.06 18.88
N HIS A 314 -24.53 -11.79 18.39
CA HIS A 314 -24.29 -11.95 16.95
C HIS A 314 -25.47 -12.64 16.25
N LYS A 315 -26.09 -13.63 16.91
CA LYS A 315 -27.31 -14.28 16.41
C LYS A 315 -28.48 -13.31 16.29
N ASP A 316 -28.66 -12.40 17.25
CA ASP A 316 -29.70 -11.37 17.18
C ASP A 316 -29.40 -10.35 16.06
N VAL A 317 -28.15 -9.93 15.88
CA VAL A 317 -27.76 -9.06 14.77
C VAL A 317 -28.13 -9.70 13.42
N ARG A 318 -27.79 -10.97 13.22
CA ARG A 318 -28.14 -11.71 12.00
C ARG A 318 -29.65 -11.81 11.82
N ARG A 319 -30.41 -12.13 12.90
CA ARG A 319 -31.86 -12.19 12.87
C ARG A 319 -32.48 -10.85 12.45
N GLY A 320 -32.00 -9.74 12.98
CA GLY A 320 -32.46 -8.40 12.63
C GLY A 320 -32.29 -8.11 11.15
N ILE A 321 -31.14 -8.44 10.59
CA ILE A 321 -30.85 -8.21 9.17
C ILE A 321 -31.64 -9.16 8.26
N VAL A 322 -31.66 -10.45 8.59
CA VAL A 322 -32.27 -11.49 7.75
C VAL A 322 -33.79 -11.45 7.80
N ALA A 323 -34.39 -11.43 9.02
CA ALA A 323 -35.82 -11.54 9.20
C ALA A 323 -36.56 -10.19 9.23
N GLU A 324 -35.95 -9.19 9.90
CA GLU A 324 -36.60 -7.89 10.16
C GLU A 324 -36.17 -6.82 9.14
N ARG A 325 -35.08 -7.04 8.34
CA ARG A 325 -34.50 -6.05 7.43
C ARG A 325 -34.02 -4.78 8.13
N VAL A 326 -33.65 -4.88 9.39
CA VAL A 326 -33.17 -3.78 10.23
C VAL A 326 -31.78 -4.10 10.74
N ARG A 327 -30.88 -3.13 10.61
CA ARG A 327 -29.47 -3.23 11.01
C ARG A 327 -29.30 -2.92 12.52
N PRO A 328 -28.14 -3.27 13.11
CA PRO A 328 -27.86 -3.02 14.54
C PRO A 328 -28.01 -1.57 14.99
N ASP A 329 -27.81 -0.61 14.09
CA ASP A 329 -27.93 0.83 14.35
C ASP A 329 -29.28 1.43 13.87
N GLY A 330 -30.21 0.59 13.46
CA GLY A 330 -31.55 0.98 12.98
C GLY A 330 -31.64 1.28 11.48
N ARG A 331 -30.51 1.31 10.75
CA ARG A 331 -30.50 1.57 9.30
C ARG A 331 -31.14 0.44 8.48
N GLN A 332 -31.56 0.80 7.26
CA GLN A 332 -31.89 -0.15 6.19
C GLN A 332 -30.64 -0.75 5.57
N LEU A 333 -30.76 -1.87 4.82
CA LEU A 333 -29.62 -2.63 4.32
C LEU A 333 -28.68 -1.82 3.39
N THR A 334 -29.21 -0.87 2.63
CA THR A 334 -28.45 -0.04 1.68
C THR A 334 -28.09 1.35 2.22
N GLU A 335 -28.53 1.68 3.42
CA GLU A 335 -28.35 3.01 4.01
C GLU A 335 -26.93 3.22 4.51
N ILE A 336 -26.39 4.41 4.26
CA ILE A 336 -25.03 4.82 4.66
C ILE A 336 -25.15 5.67 5.94
N ARG A 337 -24.18 5.52 6.84
CA ARG A 337 -24.07 6.34 8.06
C ARG A 337 -23.93 7.83 7.73
N PRO A 338 -24.33 8.75 8.62
CA PRO A 338 -24.12 10.18 8.45
C PRO A 338 -22.65 10.51 8.10
N LEU A 339 -22.47 11.41 7.14
CA LEU A 339 -21.17 11.85 6.65
C LEU A 339 -20.88 13.28 7.11
N SER A 340 -19.63 13.56 7.46
CA SER A 340 -19.11 14.91 7.73
C SER A 340 -17.67 14.99 7.28
N SER A 341 -17.27 16.13 6.71
CA SER A 341 -15.88 16.33 6.26
C SER A 341 -15.45 17.79 6.43
N GLU A 342 -14.17 17.97 6.73
CA GLU A 342 -13.50 19.27 6.80
C GLU A 342 -12.18 19.19 6.02
N VAL A 343 -11.77 20.29 5.39
CA VAL A 343 -10.48 20.44 4.72
C VAL A 343 -9.73 21.65 5.24
N GLY A 344 -8.39 21.65 5.14
CA GLY A 344 -7.57 22.71 5.71
C GLY A 344 -7.56 22.69 7.24
N PHE A 345 -7.83 21.53 7.83
CA PHE A 345 -8.00 21.34 9.28
C PHE A 345 -6.73 21.70 10.09
N LEU A 346 -5.54 21.43 9.54
CA LEU A 346 -4.27 21.72 10.17
C LEU A 346 -3.56 22.90 9.49
N PRO A 347 -3.38 24.04 10.16
CA PRO A 347 -2.93 25.29 9.53
C PRO A 347 -1.56 25.25 8.87
N ARG A 348 -0.65 24.40 9.33
CA ARG A 348 0.73 24.30 8.80
C ARG A 348 0.98 23.11 7.88
N ALA A 349 0.00 22.23 7.72
CA ALA A 349 0.08 21.14 6.76
C ALA A 349 0.06 21.68 5.32
N HIS A 350 0.61 20.89 4.38
CA HIS A 350 0.51 21.25 2.96
C HIS A 350 -0.89 20.96 2.41
N GLY A 351 -1.57 19.97 2.94
CA GLY A 351 -2.97 19.68 2.82
C GLY A 351 -3.43 18.84 3.99
N SER A 352 -4.67 18.99 4.43
CA SER A 352 -5.23 18.20 5.51
C SER A 352 -6.74 18.08 5.41
N SER A 353 -7.27 16.95 5.86
CA SER A 353 -8.70 16.72 5.94
C SER A 353 -9.07 15.91 7.16
N LEU A 354 -10.32 16.05 7.59
CA LEU A 354 -10.99 15.21 8.56
C LEU A 354 -12.23 14.64 7.89
N PHE A 355 -12.32 13.32 7.78
CA PHE A 355 -13.49 12.62 7.23
C PHE A 355 -14.12 11.75 8.31
N THR A 356 -15.42 11.91 8.50
CA THR A 356 -16.19 11.20 9.50
C THR A 356 -17.37 10.48 8.85
N ARG A 357 -17.58 9.22 9.21
CA ARG A 357 -18.72 8.41 8.80
C ARG A 357 -19.30 7.68 10.01
N GLY A 358 -20.46 8.13 10.47
CA GLY A 358 -20.94 7.77 11.81
C GLY A 358 -19.93 8.21 12.85
N VAL A 359 -19.35 7.25 13.57
CA VAL A 359 -18.27 7.52 14.54
C VAL A 359 -16.88 7.07 14.05
N THR A 360 -16.79 6.52 12.86
CA THR A 360 -15.49 6.23 12.24
C THR A 360 -14.89 7.51 11.69
N GLN A 361 -13.70 7.89 12.15
CA GLN A 361 -13.07 9.15 11.81
C GLN A 361 -11.63 8.96 11.41
N GLY A 362 -11.27 9.49 10.23
CA GLY A 362 -9.92 9.52 9.70
C GLY A 362 -9.47 10.95 9.41
N MET A 363 -8.34 11.34 9.96
CA MET A 363 -7.65 12.59 9.65
C MET A 363 -6.48 12.27 8.72
N ASN A 364 -6.39 12.96 7.58
CA ASN A 364 -5.25 12.78 6.68
C ASN A 364 -4.43 14.05 6.55
N ILE A 365 -3.12 13.89 6.47
CA ILE A 365 -2.14 14.96 6.35
C ILE A 365 -1.24 14.67 5.15
N VAL A 366 -1.20 15.61 4.20
CA VAL A 366 -0.33 15.56 3.03
C VAL A 366 0.87 16.47 3.22
N THR A 367 2.04 15.93 2.93
CA THR A 367 3.31 16.65 2.85
C THR A 367 3.88 16.50 1.44
N LEU A 368 4.22 17.62 0.82
CA LEU A 368 4.87 17.70 -0.48
C LEU A 368 6.34 18.03 -0.29
N ALA A 369 7.21 17.36 -1.04
CA ALA A 369 8.66 17.57 -0.97
C ALA A 369 9.28 17.40 -2.38
N PRO A 370 10.53 17.82 -2.62
CA PRO A 370 11.29 17.47 -3.81
C PRO A 370 11.38 15.96 -4.05
N LEU A 371 11.60 15.53 -5.27
CA LEU A 371 11.67 14.11 -5.67
C LEU A 371 12.79 13.34 -4.94
N SER A 372 13.85 14.02 -4.51
CA SER A 372 14.93 13.44 -3.69
C SER A 372 14.45 12.84 -2.35
N TYR A 373 13.23 13.18 -1.91
CA TYR A 373 12.56 12.57 -0.76
C TYR A 373 11.71 11.33 -1.10
N SER A 374 11.71 10.88 -2.37
CA SER A 374 11.07 9.63 -2.75
C SER A 374 11.66 8.46 -1.97
N GLN A 375 10.82 7.50 -1.61
CA GLN A 375 11.28 6.30 -0.92
C GLN A 375 12.02 5.39 -1.90
N LEU A 376 13.27 5.05 -1.58
CA LEU A 376 14.01 4.04 -2.33
C LEU A 376 13.49 2.64 -2.00
N ILE A 377 13.25 1.83 -3.02
CA ILE A 377 12.76 0.46 -2.91
C ILE A 377 13.81 -0.49 -3.46
N ASP A 378 14.20 -1.46 -2.63
CA ASP A 378 15.06 -2.56 -3.02
C ASP A 378 14.44 -3.86 -2.49
N THR A 379 13.91 -4.68 -3.39
CA THR A 379 13.25 -5.97 -3.10
C THR A 379 13.87 -7.07 -3.97
N MET A 380 13.41 -8.30 -3.83
CA MET A 380 13.81 -9.36 -4.75
C MET A 380 13.46 -9.00 -6.22
N GLU A 381 12.32 -8.36 -6.43
CA GLU A 381 11.81 -8.02 -7.76
C GLU A 381 12.38 -6.72 -8.31
N ILE A 382 12.50 -5.69 -7.46
CA ILE A 382 12.84 -4.32 -7.84
C ILE A 382 14.25 -4.00 -7.33
N THR A 383 15.09 -3.43 -8.20
CA THR A 383 16.40 -2.88 -7.85
C THR A 383 16.38 -1.39 -8.15
N ASP A 384 16.86 -0.56 -7.23
CA ASP A 384 16.92 0.90 -7.35
C ASP A 384 15.57 1.53 -7.75
N GLY A 385 14.46 0.96 -7.24
CA GLY A 385 13.13 1.51 -7.46
C GLY A 385 12.87 2.74 -6.59
N GLU A 386 11.97 3.61 -7.07
CA GLU A 386 11.54 4.80 -6.34
C GLU A 386 10.03 4.82 -6.19
N ARG A 387 9.58 5.19 -5.00
CA ARG A 387 8.17 5.42 -4.69
C ARG A 387 7.99 6.89 -4.30
N ARG A 388 7.43 7.69 -5.19
CA ARG A 388 7.18 9.12 -4.92
C ARG A 388 5.88 9.37 -4.16
N TYR A 389 4.89 8.46 -4.22
CA TYR A 389 3.68 8.51 -3.39
C TYR A 389 3.78 7.47 -2.29
N MET A 390 3.73 7.91 -1.04
CA MET A 390 3.80 7.09 0.16
C MET A 390 2.54 7.33 0.97
N HIS A 391 1.80 6.26 1.27
CA HIS A 391 0.63 6.34 2.15
C HIS A 391 0.87 5.55 3.44
N HIS A 392 0.81 6.23 4.57
CA HIS A 392 0.95 5.63 5.89
C HIS A 392 -0.38 5.70 6.66
N TYR A 393 -0.62 4.71 7.50
CA TYR A 393 -1.85 4.57 8.27
C TYR A 393 -1.51 4.22 9.72
N ASN A 394 -2.08 4.97 10.67
CA ASN A 394 -1.89 4.78 12.09
C ASN A 394 -3.26 4.64 12.79
N ALA A 395 -3.39 3.62 13.66
CA ALA A 395 -4.59 3.35 14.44
C ALA A 395 -4.24 2.96 15.89
N PRO A 396 -3.88 3.93 16.74
CA PRO A 396 -3.55 3.69 18.14
C PRO A 396 -4.72 3.11 18.94
N GLY A 397 -4.45 2.47 20.09
CA GLY A 397 -5.46 1.82 20.93
C GLY A 397 -6.60 2.74 21.39
N TYR A 398 -6.34 4.04 21.60
CA TYR A 398 -7.40 4.97 21.99
C TYR A 398 -8.53 5.08 20.97
N THR A 399 -8.30 4.73 19.72
CA THR A 399 -9.29 4.79 18.63
C THR A 399 -10.45 3.81 18.81
N VAL A 400 -10.23 2.77 19.60
CA VAL A 400 -11.24 1.79 20.05
C VAL A 400 -11.51 1.85 21.56
N GLY A 401 -10.97 2.87 22.26
CA GLY A 401 -11.12 3.05 23.70
C GLY A 401 -10.23 2.13 24.55
N GLU A 402 -9.16 1.56 23.97
CA GLU A 402 -8.25 0.65 24.66
C GLU A 402 -6.96 1.34 25.10
N VAL A 403 -6.44 0.91 26.26
CA VAL A 403 -5.06 1.22 26.68
C VAL A 403 -4.11 0.22 26.02
N LYS A 404 -3.34 0.69 25.03
CA LYS A 404 -2.41 -0.14 24.26
C LYS A 404 -1.03 0.49 24.18
N ARG A 405 0.02 -0.32 24.26
CA ARG A 405 1.40 0.17 24.10
C ARG A 405 1.61 0.66 22.67
N MET A 406 2.18 1.86 22.53
CA MET A 406 2.61 2.38 21.24
C MET A 406 3.83 1.61 20.75
N GLY A 407 3.85 1.31 19.45
CA GLY A 407 4.90 0.53 18.80
C GLY A 407 5.01 0.84 17.31
N SER A 408 5.78 0.03 16.59
CA SER A 408 5.83 0.10 15.13
C SER A 408 4.49 -0.35 14.53
N PRO A 409 4.13 0.14 13.32
CA PRO A 409 2.93 -0.33 12.63
C PRO A 409 2.90 -1.85 12.50
N GLY A 410 1.76 -2.44 12.81
CA GLY A 410 1.54 -3.87 12.68
C GLY A 410 1.08 -4.25 11.26
N ARG A 411 0.87 -5.55 11.05
CA ARG A 411 0.43 -6.08 9.73
C ARG A 411 -0.90 -5.46 9.25
N ARG A 412 -1.81 -5.11 10.18
CA ARG A 412 -3.11 -4.50 9.87
C ARG A 412 -2.94 -3.09 9.36
N GLU A 413 -2.13 -2.28 10.03
CA GLU A 413 -1.84 -0.90 9.67
C GLU A 413 -1.17 -0.82 8.29
N ILE A 414 -0.18 -1.68 8.01
CA ILE A 414 0.47 -1.77 6.70
C ILE A 414 -0.56 -2.11 5.61
N GLY A 415 -1.43 -3.10 5.85
CA GLY A 415 -2.45 -3.51 4.89
C GLY A 415 -3.51 -2.43 4.61
N HIS A 416 -3.96 -1.70 5.63
CA HIS A 416 -4.93 -0.60 5.47
C HIS A 416 -4.31 0.59 4.73
N GLY A 417 -3.04 0.93 5.04
CA GLY A 417 -2.30 1.96 4.33
C GLY A 417 -2.13 1.62 2.85
N TYR A 418 -1.76 0.39 2.55
CA TYR A 418 -1.57 -0.08 1.18
C TYR A 418 -2.86 -0.07 0.34
N LEU A 419 -4.01 -0.43 0.94
CA LEU A 419 -5.29 -0.35 0.23
C LEU A 419 -5.64 1.08 -0.16
N ALA A 420 -5.45 2.05 0.74
CA ALA A 420 -5.68 3.46 0.45
C ALA A 420 -4.66 4.01 -0.58
N GLU A 421 -3.40 3.57 -0.52
CA GLU A 421 -2.38 3.89 -1.52
C GLU A 421 -2.81 3.41 -2.91
N ARG A 422 -3.16 2.13 -3.05
CA ARG A 422 -3.61 1.55 -4.33
C ARG A 422 -4.86 2.23 -4.88
N ALA A 423 -5.77 2.65 -4.00
CA ALA A 423 -7.00 3.34 -4.38
C ALA A 423 -6.74 4.69 -5.08
N LEU A 424 -5.68 5.40 -4.68
CA LEU A 424 -5.39 6.76 -5.12
C LEU A 424 -4.32 6.82 -6.22
N LEU A 425 -3.43 5.83 -6.31
CA LEU A 425 -2.37 5.79 -7.33
C LEU A 425 -2.85 6.05 -8.76
N PRO A 426 -3.99 5.49 -9.24
CA PRO A 426 -4.44 5.66 -10.62
C PRO A 426 -4.85 7.09 -10.97
N VAL A 427 -5.17 7.92 -9.98
CA VAL A 427 -5.64 9.30 -10.18
C VAL A 427 -4.59 10.36 -9.90
N LEU A 428 -3.41 9.96 -9.43
CA LEU A 428 -2.31 10.90 -9.20
C LEU A 428 -1.74 11.43 -10.51
N PRO A 429 -1.31 12.71 -10.56
CA PRO A 429 -0.64 13.27 -11.72
C PRO A 429 0.69 12.55 -11.99
N THR A 430 1.18 12.64 -13.23
CA THR A 430 2.50 12.13 -13.59
C THR A 430 3.61 12.93 -12.87
N GLU A 431 4.83 12.39 -12.84
CA GLU A 431 5.99 13.11 -12.31
C GLU A 431 6.32 14.36 -13.16
N GLU A 432 6.04 14.30 -14.44
CA GLU A 432 6.26 15.43 -15.37
C GLU A 432 5.34 16.61 -15.06
N ASP A 433 4.06 16.32 -14.79
CA ASP A 433 3.03 17.32 -14.49
C ASP A 433 3.14 17.85 -13.06
N PHE A 434 3.51 17.01 -12.11
CA PHE A 434 3.59 17.36 -10.69
C PHE A 434 4.84 16.71 -10.03
N PRO A 435 6.01 17.38 -10.10
CA PRO A 435 7.31 16.82 -9.73
C PRO A 435 7.58 16.83 -8.22
N TYR A 436 6.67 16.26 -7.44
CA TYR A 436 6.78 16.16 -5.98
C TYR A 436 6.79 14.71 -5.53
N ALA A 437 7.59 14.44 -4.51
CA ALA A 437 7.34 13.34 -3.61
C ALA A 437 6.16 13.71 -2.70
N ILE A 438 5.18 12.81 -2.58
CA ILE A 438 3.95 13.04 -1.85
C ILE A 438 3.88 12.03 -0.71
N ARG A 439 3.88 12.51 0.52
CA ARG A 439 3.63 11.69 1.69
C ARG A 439 2.26 12.01 2.26
N SER A 440 1.37 11.01 2.26
CA SER A 440 0.04 11.05 2.85
C SER A 440 0.02 10.20 4.11
N VAL A 441 -0.40 10.75 5.23
CA VAL A 441 -0.48 10.03 6.51
C VAL A 441 -1.89 10.11 7.04
N THR A 442 -2.53 8.96 7.20
CA THR A 442 -3.84 8.88 7.85
C THR A 442 -3.67 8.51 9.33
N GLU A 443 -4.14 9.38 10.19
CA GLU A 443 -4.34 9.15 11.61
C GLU A 443 -5.81 8.80 11.85
N ILE A 444 -6.07 7.59 12.30
CA ILE A 444 -7.42 7.21 12.72
C ILE A 444 -7.69 7.80 14.09
N MET A 445 -8.79 8.52 14.24
CA MET A 445 -9.20 9.17 15.47
C MET A 445 -10.24 8.37 16.25
N SER A 446 -11.09 7.63 15.53
CA SER A 446 -12.12 6.77 16.11
C SER A 446 -12.48 5.65 15.13
N GLN A 447 -12.80 4.45 15.65
CA GLN A 447 -13.12 3.26 14.86
C GLN A 447 -14.51 2.71 15.22
N ASN A 448 -15.30 2.42 14.20
CA ASN A 448 -16.51 1.60 14.26
C ASN A 448 -16.81 1.06 12.84
N GLY A 449 -15.90 0.21 12.33
CA GLY A 449 -15.97 -0.39 11.00
C GLY A 449 -15.40 0.47 9.89
N SER A 450 -14.69 -0.20 8.99
CA SER A 450 -14.13 0.31 7.74
C SER A 450 -13.27 1.58 7.84
N THR A 451 -12.26 1.55 8.68
CA THR A 451 -11.29 2.65 8.81
C THR A 451 -10.44 2.86 7.55
N SER A 452 -10.18 1.79 6.77
CA SER A 452 -9.45 1.90 5.49
C SER A 452 -10.21 2.72 4.45
N MET A 453 -11.56 2.66 4.46
CA MET A 453 -12.37 3.49 3.55
C MET A 453 -12.45 4.93 4.04
N ALA A 454 -12.45 5.17 5.34
CA ALA A 454 -12.28 6.51 5.90
C ALA A 454 -10.89 7.08 5.54
N ALA A 455 -9.83 6.24 5.58
CA ALA A 455 -8.48 6.61 5.15
C ALA A 455 -8.46 7.01 3.67
N THR A 456 -9.09 6.24 2.78
CA THR A 456 -9.16 6.55 1.35
C THR A 456 -9.87 7.89 1.10
N CYS A 457 -11.04 8.11 1.71
CA CYS A 457 -11.82 9.35 1.52
C CYS A 457 -11.09 10.57 2.09
N SER A 458 -10.54 10.47 3.31
CA SER A 458 -9.75 11.56 3.90
C SER A 458 -8.50 11.86 3.08
N SER A 459 -7.78 10.84 2.61
CA SER A 459 -6.57 11.04 1.78
C SER A 459 -6.89 11.73 0.45
N CYS A 460 -8.00 11.36 -0.19
CA CYS A 460 -8.46 12.03 -1.41
C CYS A 460 -8.71 13.51 -1.16
N LEU A 461 -9.47 13.87 -0.12
CA LEU A 461 -9.73 15.25 0.26
C LEU A 461 -8.47 16.02 0.63
N ALA A 462 -7.53 15.41 1.36
CA ALA A 462 -6.28 16.04 1.75
C ALA A 462 -5.34 16.29 0.55
N LEU A 463 -5.31 15.37 -0.43
CA LEU A 463 -4.58 15.58 -1.70
C LEU A 463 -5.18 16.76 -2.48
N MET A 464 -6.49 16.84 -2.58
CA MET A 464 -7.19 17.97 -3.21
C MET A 464 -6.94 19.28 -2.45
N ASP A 465 -6.96 19.27 -1.12
CA ASP A 465 -6.64 20.42 -0.26
C ASP A 465 -5.18 20.88 -0.41
N ALA A 466 -4.25 19.94 -0.66
CA ALA A 466 -2.86 20.24 -0.94
C ALA A 466 -2.62 20.86 -2.34
N GLY A 467 -3.62 20.89 -3.20
CA GLY A 467 -3.49 21.35 -4.59
C GLY A 467 -2.83 20.30 -5.51
N VAL A 468 -2.84 19.01 -5.12
CA VAL A 468 -2.41 17.93 -6.02
C VAL A 468 -3.45 17.76 -7.12
N PRO A 469 -3.10 17.92 -8.41
CA PRO A 469 -4.06 17.88 -9.51
C PRO A 469 -4.42 16.43 -9.87
N ILE A 470 -5.15 15.75 -8.96
CA ILE A 470 -5.67 14.41 -9.22
C ILE A 470 -6.65 14.44 -10.40
N SER A 471 -6.61 13.40 -11.24
CA SER A 471 -7.45 13.31 -12.45
C SER A 471 -8.95 13.11 -12.15
N ALA A 472 -9.27 12.53 -11.00
CA ALA A 472 -10.63 12.36 -10.50
C ALA A 472 -10.61 12.08 -8.99
N PRO A 473 -11.62 12.52 -8.24
CA PRO A 473 -11.76 12.19 -6.83
C PRO A 473 -12.18 10.73 -6.64
N VAL A 474 -11.69 10.11 -5.56
CA VAL A 474 -11.92 8.71 -5.20
C VAL A 474 -12.68 8.62 -3.89
N SER A 475 -13.73 7.81 -3.87
CA SER A 475 -14.43 7.42 -2.66
C SER A 475 -14.30 5.92 -2.38
N GLY A 476 -14.59 5.50 -1.15
CA GLY A 476 -14.54 4.09 -0.76
C GLY A 476 -15.67 3.72 0.19
N ILE A 477 -16.15 2.48 0.04
CA ILE A 477 -17.21 1.90 0.87
C ILE A 477 -16.86 0.46 1.27
N ALA A 478 -17.29 0.04 2.46
CA ALA A 478 -17.24 -1.37 2.86
C ALA A 478 -18.64 -1.98 2.75
N MET A 479 -18.74 -3.04 1.97
CA MET A 479 -19.92 -3.86 1.82
C MET A 479 -19.83 -5.06 2.76
N GLY A 480 -20.95 -5.50 3.28
CA GLY A 480 -21.05 -6.72 4.06
C GLY A 480 -22.01 -7.71 3.43
N LEU A 481 -21.97 -8.92 3.97
CA LEU A 481 -22.88 -10.00 3.57
C LEU A 481 -23.31 -10.81 4.77
N MET A 482 -24.60 -11.16 4.81
CA MET A 482 -25.11 -12.22 5.67
C MET A 482 -25.87 -13.23 4.81
N MET A 483 -25.53 -14.50 4.95
CA MET A 483 -26.20 -15.61 4.29
C MET A 483 -27.29 -16.20 5.19
N ASP A 484 -28.45 -16.51 4.59
CA ASP A 484 -29.48 -17.35 5.21
C ASP A 484 -29.76 -18.51 4.23
N GLY A 485 -29.14 -19.66 4.49
CA GLY A 485 -29.01 -20.70 3.49
C GLY A 485 -28.34 -20.15 2.24
N ASP A 486 -29.00 -20.27 1.08
CA ASP A 486 -28.50 -19.77 -0.21
C ASP A 486 -28.90 -18.30 -0.50
N THR A 487 -29.63 -17.64 0.42
CA THR A 487 -30.10 -16.28 0.21
C THR A 487 -29.12 -15.25 0.74
N PRO A 488 -28.53 -14.38 -0.12
CA PRO A 488 -27.60 -13.34 0.31
C PRO A 488 -28.33 -12.07 0.73
N TYR A 489 -27.86 -11.43 1.79
CA TYR A 489 -28.26 -10.10 2.26
C TYR A 489 -27.05 -9.19 2.23
N VAL A 490 -26.94 -8.38 1.17
CA VAL A 490 -25.82 -7.45 0.98
C VAL A 490 -26.09 -6.15 1.74
N LEU A 491 -25.09 -5.71 2.51
CA LEU A 491 -25.13 -4.51 3.34
C LEU A 491 -24.20 -3.44 2.78
N SER A 492 -24.66 -2.20 2.67
CA SER A 492 -23.79 -1.05 2.35
C SER A 492 -23.27 -0.40 3.62
N ASP A 493 -22.00 -0.01 3.64
CA ASP A 493 -21.36 0.70 4.75
C ASP A 493 -21.50 -0.02 6.10
N ILE A 494 -20.83 -1.17 6.24
CA ILE A 494 -20.87 -1.96 7.46
C ILE A 494 -20.15 -1.30 8.64
N ALA A 495 -20.69 -1.48 9.83
CA ALA A 495 -20.10 -1.17 11.11
C ALA A 495 -19.49 -2.42 11.77
N ASP A 496 -18.71 -2.25 12.87
CA ASP A 496 -18.02 -3.36 13.54
C ASP A 496 -18.95 -4.52 13.93
N ALA A 497 -20.15 -4.22 14.44
CA ALA A 497 -21.12 -5.25 14.83
C ALA A 497 -21.57 -6.14 13.66
N GLU A 498 -21.60 -5.59 12.45
CA GLU A 498 -21.96 -6.29 11.22
C GLU A 498 -20.77 -7.01 10.61
N ASP A 499 -19.55 -6.44 10.75
CA ASP A 499 -18.32 -7.15 10.40
C ASP A 499 -18.17 -8.40 11.27
N PHE A 500 -18.28 -8.31 12.61
CA PHE A 500 -18.11 -9.47 13.50
C PHE A 500 -19.17 -10.56 13.28
N ALA A 501 -20.44 -10.18 13.08
CA ALA A 501 -21.54 -11.12 12.88
C ALA A 501 -21.72 -11.57 11.42
N GLY A 502 -21.08 -10.92 10.46
CA GLY A 502 -21.25 -11.14 9.02
C GLY A 502 -20.37 -12.24 8.45
N ASP A 503 -20.60 -12.52 7.18
CA ASP A 503 -19.93 -13.59 6.41
C ASP A 503 -18.87 -13.05 5.45
N MET A 504 -18.89 -11.74 5.15
CA MET A 504 -17.95 -11.07 4.25
C MET A 504 -17.77 -9.60 4.64
N ASP A 505 -16.54 -9.11 4.53
CA ASP A 505 -16.15 -7.69 4.49
C ASP A 505 -15.53 -7.39 3.14
N PHE A 506 -16.18 -6.55 2.32
CA PHE A 506 -15.77 -6.25 0.97
C PHE A 506 -15.60 -4.75 0.76
N LYS A 507 -14.37 -4.29 0.70
CA LYS A 507 -14.00 -2.90 0.50
C LYS A 507 -13.84 -2.61 -0.98
N VAL A 508 -14.54 -1.58 -1.47
CA VAL A 508 -14.50 -1.15 -2.88
C VAL A 508 -14.26 0.34 -2.96
N THR A 509 -13.23 0.73 -3.72
CA THR A 509 -12.89 2.14 -3.98
C THR A 509 -12.99 2.46 -5.46
N GLY A 510 -13.25 3.71 -5.79
CA GLY A 510 -13.27 4.13 -7.20
C GLY A 510 -13.69 5.56 -7.38
N THR A 511 -13.55 6.00 -8.62
CA THR A 511 -14.05 7.28 -9.13
C THR A 511 -15.49 7.13 -9.63
N SER A 512 -16.04 8.18 -10.23
CA SER A 512 -17.31 8.11 -10.96
C SER A 512 -17.26 7.22 -12.20
N LYS A 513 -16.06 6.92 -12.74
CA LYS A 513 -15.87 6.13 -13.97
C LYS A 513 -15.70 4.64 -13.71
N GLY A 514 -15.02 4.26 -12.61
CA GLY A 514 -14.74 2.86 -12.34
C GLY A 514 -13.97 2.62 -11.04
N ILE A 515 -13.64 1.36 -10.82
CA ILE A 515 -12.94 0.86 -9.63
C ILE A 515 -11.46 1.18 -9.72
N THR A 516 -10.88 1.63 -8.58
CA THR A 516 -9.44 1.87 -8.43
C THR A 516 -8.75 0.85 -7.52
N ALA A 517 -9.44 0.38 -6.48
CA ALA A 517 -8.95 -0.76 -5.69
C ALA A 517 -10.11 -1.49 -5.03
N LEU A 518 -9.87 -2.75 -4.67
CA LEU A 518 -10.80 -3.53 -3.86
C LEU A 518 -10.07 -4.56 -3.00
N GLN A 519 -10.71 -4.92 -1.88
CA GLN A 519 -10.21 -5.94 -0.97
C GLN A 519 -11.40 -6.65 -0.32
N MET A 520 -11.42 -7.99 -0.39
CA MET A 520 -12.46 -8.82 0.20
C MET A 520 -11.87 -9.81 1.19
N ASP A 521 -12.45 -9.85 2.37
CA ASP A 521 -12.20 -10.83 3.42
C ASP A 521 -13.45 -11.67 3.67
N MET A 522 -13.32 -12.99 3.72
CA MET A 522 -14.45 -13.90 3.97
C MET A 522 -14.30 -14.63 5.30
N LYS A 523 -15.45 -15.02 5.84
CA LYS A 523 -15.57 -15.82 7.08
C LYS A 523 -16.32 -17.13 6.86
N VAL A 524 -16.61 -17.43 5.58
CA VAL A 524 -17.31 -18.65 5.13
C VAL A 524 -16.50 -19.37 4.05
N HIS A 525 -16.87 -20.60 3.75
CA HIS A 525 -16.14 -21.51 2.83
C HIS A 525 -16.37 -21.18 1.34
N GLY A 526 -15.99 -19.96 0.96
CA GLY A 526 -16.09 -19.51 -0.42
C GLY A 526 -17.49 -19.05 -0.86
N LEU A 527 -17.52 -18.10 -1.79
CA LEU A 527 -18.77 -17.59 -2.38
C LEU A 527 -18.75 -17.72 -3.90
N PRO A 528 -19.92 -18.02 -4.49
CA PRO A 528 -20.09 -17.95 -5.94
C PRO A 528 -19.93 -16.50 -6.44
N VAL A 529 -19.39 -16.34 -7.64
CA VAL A 529 -19.19 -15.02 -8.29
C VAL A 529 -20.49 -14.24 -8.41
N ALA A 530 -21.64 -14.90 -8.55
CA ALA A 530 -22.95 -14.25 -8.63
C ALA A 530 -23.32 -13.43 -7.39
N ILE A 531 -22.90 -13.86 -6.19
CA ILE A 531 -23.11 -13.12 -4.94
C ILE A 531 -22.17 -11.92 -4.89
N LEU A 532 -20.90 -12.09 -5.28
CA LEU A 532 -19.92 -11.02 -5.37
C LEU A 532 -20.35 -9.93 -6.36
N ARG A 533 -20.99 -10.31 -7.46
CA ARG A 533 -21.60 -9.37 -8.41
C ARG A 533 -22.58 -8.44 -7.73
N GLN A 534 -23.52 -8.94 -6.92
CA GLN A 534 -24.49 -8.12 -6.21
C GLN A 534 -23.81 -7.11 -5.29
N ALA A 535 -22.77 -7.53 -4.55
CA ALA A 535 -22.06 -6.64 -3.64
C ALA A 535 -21.29 -5.52 -4.39
N ILE A 536 -20.65 -5.86 -5.50
CA ILE A 536 -19.92 -4.90 -6.33
C ILE A 536 -20.89 -3.89 -6.97
N GLU A 537 -21.99 -4.35 -7.56
CA GLU A 537 -23.00 -3.49 -8.19
C GLU A 537 -23.64 -2.54 -7.14
N GLN A 538 -24.01 -3.05 -5.96
CA GLN A 538 -24.56 -2.24 -4.88
C GLN A 538 -23.55 -1.21 -4.35
N SER A 539 -22.24 -1.54 -4.34
CA SER A 539 -21.19 -0.63 -3.91
C SER A 539 -21.11 0.64 -4.75
N LYS A 540 -21.50 0.58 -6.03
CA LYS A 540 -21.48 1.72 -6.96
C LYS A 540 -22.35 2.87 -6.47
N ALA A 541 -23.58 2.58 -6.04
CA ALA A 541 -24.49 3.58 -5.49
C ALA A 541 -23.95 4.20 -4.19
N GLY A 542 -23.39 3.35 -3.31
CA GLY A 542 -22.79 3.81 -2.05
C GLY A 542 -21.55 4.69 -2.26
N ARG A 543 -20.66 4.32 -3.19
CA ARG A 543 -19.50 5.15 -3.56
C ARG A 543 -19.94 6.49 -4.16
N ALA A 544 -20.96 6.49 -5.01
CA ALA A 544 -21.49 7.72 -5.61
C ALA A 544 -22.03 8.68 -4.54
N HIS A 545 -22.79 8.17 -3.56
CA HIS A 545 -23.31 8.99 -2.45
C HIS A 545 -22.18 9.59 -1.59
N ILE A 546 -21.16 8.81 -1.25
CA ILE A 546 -20.01 9.30 -0.49
C ILE A 546 -19.23 10.35 -1.30
N LEU A 547 -19.06 10.11 -2.60
CA LEU A 547 -18.37 11.04 -3.49
C LEU A 547 -19.11 12.38 -3.63
N GLU A 548 -20.43 12.35 -3.74
CA GLU A 548 -21.26 13.54 -3.75
C GLU A 548 -21.08 14.39 -2.48
N HIS A 549 -21.05 13.74 -1.29
CA HIS A 549 -20.75 14.42 -0.04
C HIS A 549 -19.33 15.05 -0.07
N MET A 550 -18.31 14.32 -0.49
CA MET A 550 -16.93 14.82 -0.54
C MET A 550 -16.83 16.05 -1.46
N LEU A 551 -17.47 16.00 -2.63
CA LEU A 551 -17.49 17.10 -3.60
C LEU A 551 -18.32 18.29 -3.13
N SER A 552 -19.27 18.12 -2.24
CA SER A 552 -19.99 19.23 -1.59
C SER A 552 -19.07 20.07 -0.69
N VAL A 553 -18.01 19.46 -0.14
CA VAL A 553 -17.01 20.11 0.72
C VAL A 553 -15.86 20.72 -0.08
N LEU A 554 -15.32 19.95 -1.04
CA LEU A 554 -14.25 20.40 -1.93
C LEU A 554 -14.50 19.85 -3.34
N PRO A 555 -15.08 20.65 -4.25
CA PRO A 555 -15.50 20.18 -5.58
C PRO A 555 -14.32 19.88 -6.53
N GLU A 556 -13.21 20.60 -6.37
CA GLU A 556 -12.01 20.48 -7.21
C GLU A 556 -10.74 20.66 -6.35
N PRO A 557 -9.59 20.12 -6.78
CA PRO A 557 -8.32 20.42 -6.14
C PRO A 557 -8.06 21.93 -6.09
N ARG A 558 -7.42 22.41 -5.00
CA ARG A 558 -7.07 23.83 -4.91
C ARG A 558 -6.13 24.22 -6.04
N GLU A 559 -6.34 25.42 -6.59
CA GLU A 559 -5.52 25.96 -7.68
C GLU A 559 -4.07 26.27 -7.26
N SER A 560 -3.85 26.55 -5.98
CA SER A 560 -2.54 26.90 -5.44
C SER A 560 -2.14 25.97 -4.29
N LEU A 561 -0.86 25.69 -4.22
CA LEU A 561 -0.27 24.96 -3.08
C LEU A 561 -0.34 25.80 -1.80
N SER A 562 -0.30 25.13 -0.65
CA SER A 562 -0.11 25.77 0.65
C SER A 562 1.11 26.70 0.64
N PRO A 563 1.07 27.86 1.34
CA PRO A 563 2.23 28.73 1.46
C PRO A 563 3.42 28.08 2.18
N TYR A 564 3.20 26.97 2.84
CA TYR A 564 4.25 26.18 3.50
C TYR A 564 4.83 25.07 2.63
N ALA A 565 4.16 24.72 1.51
CA ALA A 565 4.66 23.74 0.56
C ALA A 565 5.82 24.31 -0.26
N PRO A 566 6.88 23.54 -0.54
CA PRO A 566 7.95 24.00 -1.41
C PRO A 566 7.41 24.23 -2.82
N ARG A 567 7.78 25.36 -3.43
CA ARG A 567 7.62 25.58 -4.85
C ARG A 567 8.78 24.94 -5.57
N ILE A 568 8.54 24.43 -6.79
CA ILE A 568 9.56 23.80 -7.61
C ILE A 568 9.63 24.48 -8.96
N GLU A 569 10.83 24.94 -9.34
CA GLU A 569 11.14 25.38 -10.69
C GLU A 569 12.11 24.40 -11.36
N LYS A 570 11.96 24.25 -12.68
CA LYS A 570 12.77 23.33 -13.49
C LYS A 570 13.60 24.11 -14.49
N ILE A 571 14.83 23.66 -14.70
CA ILE A 571 15.68 24.11 -15.79
C ILE A 571 16.34 22.90 -16.44
N LYS A 572 16.32 22.87 -17.78
CA LYS A 572 17.03 21.84 -18.55
C LYS A 572 18.36 22.42 -19.04
N ILE A 573 19.43 21.72 -18.75
CA ILE A 573 20.79 22.08 -19.18
C ILE A 573 21.38 20.96 -20.02
N ASP A 574 22.49 21.25 -20.69
CA ASP A 574 23.30 20.23 -21.33
C ASP A 574 23.88 19.29 -20.26
N PRO A 575 23.73 17.96 -20.38
CA PRO A 575 24.28 16.98 -19.43
C PRO A 575 25.79 17.15 -19.19
N ASP A 576 26.56 17.57 -20.20
CA ASP A 576 28.01 17.80 -20.08
C ASP A 576 28.33 18.94 -19.08
N LYS A 577 27.40 19.82 -18.78
CA LYS A 577 27.54 20.91 -17.81
C LYS A 577 27.17 20.56 -16.38
N ILE A 578 26.61 19.37 -16.13
CA ILE A 578 26.26 18.90 -14.78
C ILE A 578 27.47 18.99 -13.84
N GLY A 579 28.66 18.61 -14.33
CA GLY A 579 29.90 18.66 -13.56
C GLY A 579 30.28 20.08 -13.08
N VAL A 580 29.92 21.13 -13.83
CA VAL A 580 30.19 22.54 -13.47
C VAL A 580 29.31 22.96 -12.29
N ILE A 581 28.05 22.54 -12.28
CA ILE A 581 27.07 22.89 -11.24
C ILE A 581 27.38 22.10 -9.96
N ILE A 582 27.73 20.83 -10.08
CA ILE A 582 28.11 20.02 -8.92
C ILE A 582 29.41 20.55 -8.31
N GLY A 583 30.40 20.88 -9.16
CA GLY A 583 31.74 21.29 -8.73
C GLY A 583 32.56 20.15 -8.16
N LYS A 584 33.83 20.41 -7.83
CA LYS A 584 34.77 19.40 -7.32
C LYS A 584 34.28 18.90 -5.94
N GLY A 585 33.92 17.60 -5.88
CA GLY A 585 33.41 17.00 -4.64
C GLY A 585 32.09 17.59 -4.12
N GLY A 586 31.27 18.22 -4.99
CA GLY A 586 30.00 18.84 -4.61
C GLY A 586 30.12 20.28 -4.08
N GLU A 587 31.29 20.91 -4.15
CA GLU A 587 31.55 22.24 -3.55
C GLU A 587 30.62 23.32 -4.09
N THR A 588 30.39 23.37 -5.41
CA THR A 588 29.57 24.42 -6.04
C THR A 588 28.09 24.28 -5.68
N ILE A 589 27.52 23.08 -5.79
CA ILE A 589 26.12 22.84 -5.46
C ILE A 589 25.83 23.08 -3.98
N ASN A 590 26.73 22.63 -3.09
CA ASN A 590 26.62 22.87 -1.65
C ASN A 590 26.66 24.36 -1.30
N LYS A 591 27.48 25.13 -2.03
CA LYS A 591 27.57 26.58 -1.87
C LYS A 591 26.29 27.28 -2.31
N ILE A 592 25.72 26.89 -3.47
CA ILE A 592 24.45 27.43 -3.95
C ILE A 592 23.36 27.15 -2.92
N THR A 593 23.22 25.88 -2.48
CA THR A 593 22.22 25.47 -1.48
C THR A 593 22.36 26.24 -0.15
N SER A 594 23.60 26.37 0.36
CA SER A 594 23.83 27.05 1.65
C SER A 594 23.58 28.57 1.61
N GLU A 595 23.90 29.24 0.47
CA GLU A 595 23.74 30.70 0.34
C GLU A 595 22.33 31.12 -0.08
N THR A 596 21.57 30.23 -0.76
CA THR A 596 20.22 30.52 -1.22
C THR A 596 19.15 29.94 -0.29
N GLY A 597 19.45 28.86 0.43
CA GLY A 597 18.48 28.09 1.20
C GLY A 597 17.53 27.24 0.31
N ALA A 598 17.82 27.14 -1.00
CA ALA A 598 17.05 26.29 -1.92
C ALA A 598 17.65 24.88 -2.00
N GLU A 599 16.80 23.88 -2.10
CA GLU A 599 17.21 22.49 -2.41
C GLU A 599 17.34 22.32 -3.92
N ILE A 600 18.39 21.64 -4.35
CA ILE A 600 18.69 21.44 -5.79
C ILE A 600 18.87 19.96 -6.03
N ASP A 601 18.11 19.43 -6.98
CA ASP A 601 18.22 18.05 -7.46
C ASP A 601 18.59 18.05 -8.95
N ILE A 602 19.52 17.16 -9.35
CA ILE A 602 20.06 17.10 -10.70
C ILE A 602 19.93 15.67 -11.22
N LYS A 603 19.19 15.51 -12.32
CA LYS A 603 19.08 14.24 -13.03
C LYS A 603 20.22 14.07 -14.07
N GLU A 604 20.58 12.83 -14.38
CA GLU A 604 21.64 12.51 -15.35
C GLU A 604 21.37 13.07 -16.75
N ASP A 605 20.09 13.26 -17.11
CA ASP A 605 19.69 13.83 -18.39
C ASP A 605 19.81 15.36 -18.46
N GLY A 606 20.28 16.01 -17.38
CA GLY A 606 20.47 17.46 -17.30
C GLY A 606 19.22 18.23 -16.83
N LEU A 607 18.17 17.56 -16.37
CA LEU A 607 17.04 18.21 -15.71
C LEU A 607 17.43 18.58 -14.28
N ILE A 608 17.34 19.87 -13.95
CA ILE A 608 17.57 20.40 -12.61
C ILE A 608 16.25 20.89 -12.04
N THR A 609 15.95 20.48 -10.84
CA THR A 609 14.84 20.99 -10.05
C THR A 609 15.37 21.81 -8.88
N VAL A 610 14.80 23.01 -8.68
CA VAL A 610 15.13 23.92 -7.57
C VAL A 610 13.88 24.11 -6.75
N ALA A 611 13.94 23.76 -5.47
CA ALA A 611 12.80 23.78 -4.56
C ALA A 611 13.04 24.65 -3.33
N SER A 612 12.06 25.47 -2.95
CA SER A 612 12.03 26.22 -1.70
C SER A 612 10.60 26.70 -1.38
N PRO A 613 10.20 26.83 -0.12
CA PRO A 613 8.99 27.58 0.25
C PRO A 613 9.08 29.07 -0.10
N ASP A 614 10.30 29.64 -0.18
CA ASP A 614 10.55 31.04 -0.49
C ASP A 614 10.92 31.24 -1.98
N GLY A 615 10.07 31.93 -2.72
CA GLY A 615 10.29 32.22 -4.14
C GLY A 615 11.57 33.04 -4.43
N ALA A 616 12.01 33.92 -3.52
CA ALA A 616 13.25 34.69 -3.69
C ALA A 616 14.48 33.77 -3.63
N SER A 617 14.45 32.73 -2.80
CA SER A 617 15.47 31.70 -2.75
C SER A 617 15.58 30.92 -4.05
N ILE A 618 14.44 30.56 -4.65
CA ILE A 618 14.40 29.87 -5.96
C ILE A 618 15.00 30.74 -7.04
N GLU A 619 14.53 32.01 -7.15
CA GLU A 619 15.01 32.95 -8.17
C GLU A 619 16.52 33.14 -8.08
N LYS A 620 17.06 33.26 -6.86
CA LYS A 620 18.49 33.41 -6.61
C LYS A 620 19.29 32.17 -7.02
N ALA A 621 18.80 30.98 -6.69
CA ALA A 621 19.43 29.73 -7.09
C ALA A 621 19.37 29.50 -8.59
N MET A 622 18.22 29.75 -9.22
CA MET A 622 18.02 29.64 -10.65
C MET A 622 18.92 30.60 -11.44
N ASN A 623 19.04 31.84 -10.98
CA ASN A 623 19.93 32.83 -11.61
C ASN A 623 21.40 32.40 -11.49
N TRP A 624 21.79 31.84 -10.34
CA TRP A 624 23.13 31.34 -10.15
C TRP A 624 23.42 30.13 -11.06
N ILE A 625 22.52 29.14 -11.12
CA ILE A 625 22.65 27.99 -12.01
C ILE A 625 22.75 28.46 -13.48
N LYS A 626 21.86 29.36 -13.92
CA LYS A 626 21.89 29.93 -15.26
C LYS A 626 23.26 30.57 -15.58
N SER A 627 23.81 31.33 -14.64
CA SER A 627 25.11 31.99 -14.83
C SER A 627 26.29 31.01 -14.99
N LEU A 628 26.18 29.81 -14.39
CA LEU A 628 27.22 28.78 -14.49
C LEU A 628 27.21 28.03 -15.83
N VAL A 629 26.04 27.97 -16.48
CA VAL A 629 25.85 27.21 -17.72
C VAL A 629 25.71 28.13 -18.96
N GLU A 630 25.66 29.44 -18.74
CA GLU A 630 25.57 30.43 -19.83
C GLU A 630 26.75 30.30 -20.79
N GLU A 631 26.46 30.28 -22.09
CA GLU A 631 27.47 30.24 -23.13
C GLU A 631 27.80 31.62 -23.64
N PRO A 632 29.09 31.88 -23.95
CA PRO A 632 29.46 33.17 -24.53
C PRO A 632 28.85 33.34 -25.92
N GLU A 633 28.07 34.42 -26.09
CA GLU A 633 27.33 34.69 -27.32
C GLU A 633 27.98 35.88 -28.06
N VAL A 634 28.28 35.68 -29.36
CA VAL A 634 28.86 36.71 -30.20
C VAL A 634 27.88 37.88 -30.36
N GLY A 635 28.36 39.10 -30.07
CA GLY A 635 27.58 40.33 -30.15
C GLY A 635 26.97 40.77 -28.82
N LYS A 636 26.97 39.89 -27.78
CA LYS A 636 26.46 40.22 -26.42
C LYS A 636 27.50 40.99 -25.62
N ILE A 637 27.03 41.85 -24.73
CA ILE A 637 27.88 42.67 -23.84
C ILE A 637 27.89 41.99 -22.47
N TYR A 638 29.09 41.85 -21.90
CA TYR A 638 29.31 41.26 -20.58
C TYR A 638 30.01 42.28 -19.65
N GLU A 639 29.75 42.24 -18.40
CA GLU A 639 30.59 42.83 -17.37
C GLU A 639 31.56 41.77 -16.83
N GLY A 640 32.83 41.96 -17.14
CA GLY A 640 33.87 40.98 -16.79
C GLY A 640 35.00 41.58 -15.94
N ARG A 641 35.68 40.76 -15.18
CA ARG A 641 36.83 41.19 -14.37
C ARG A 641 38.11 40.94 -15.13
N VAL A 642 39.00 41.91 -15.18
CA VAL A 642 40.35 41.78 -15.77
C VAL A 642 41.16 40.81 -14.87
N VAL A 643 41.52 39.63 -15.41
CA VAL A 643 42.24 38.56 -14.70
C VAL A 643 43.72 38.49 -15.08
N GLY A 644 44.13 39.20 -16.09
CA GLY A 644 45.54 39.27 -16.49
C GLY A 644 45.77 40.33 -17.58
N ILE A 645 46.97 40.92 -17.55
CA ILE A 645 47.38 41.94 -18.52
C ILE A 645 48.70 41.46 -19.17
N LYS A 646 48.75 41.57 -20.53
CA LYS A 646 49.93 41.37 -21.36
C LYS A 646 50.14 42.56 -22.27
N ASP A 647 51.34 42.71 -22.86
CA ASP A 647 51.66 43.83 -23.75
C ASP A 647 50.72 43.98 -24.93
N PHE A 648 50.08 42.89 -25.38
CA PHE A 648 49.19 42.84 -26.53
C PHE A 648 47.70 42.95 -26.19
N GLY A 649 47.31 42.92 -24.91
CA GLY A 649 45.92 42.97 -24.51
C GLY A 649 45.63 42.54 -23.07
N ALA A 650 44.36 42.64 -22.66
CA ALA A 650 43.86 42.26 -21.36
C ALA A 650 42.97 41.01 -21.46
N PHE A 651 43.15 40.09 -20.52
CA PHE A 651 42.26 38.96 -20.35
C PHE A 651 41.16 39.32 -19.36
N VAL A 652 39.92 39.12 -19.78
CA VAL A 652 38.73 39.48 -19.01
C VAL A 652 37.92 38.21 -18.79
N ASN A 653 37.68 37.87 -17.54
CA ASN A 653 36.77 36.79 -17.16
C ASN A 653 35.34 37.31 -17.33
N ILE A 654 34.60 36.81 -18.32
CA ILE A 654 33.27 37.27 -18.72
C ILE A 654 32.15 36.41 -18.17
N LEU A 655 32.43 35.12 -17.88
CA LEU A 655 31.53 34.16 -17.29
C LEU A 655 32.40 33.23 -16.38
N PRO A 656 31.81 32.54 -15.43
CA PRO A 656 32.54 31.60 -14.56
C PRO A 656 33.37 30.61 -15.36
N GLY A 657 34.72 30.69 -15.23
CA GLY A 657 35.67 29.82 -15.97
C GLY A 657 35.88 30.17 -17.47
N VAL A 658 35.32 31.27 -17.96
CA VAL A 658 35.41 31.68 -19.35
C VAL A 658 36.13 33.02 -19.46
N ASP A 659 37.33 33.00 -20.01
CA ASP A 659 38.14 34.18 -20.22
C ASP A 659 38.14 34.58 -21.71
N GLY A 660 37.94 35.85 -21.98
CA GLY A 660 38.15 36.42 -23.31
C GLY A 660 39.29 37.41 -23.34
N MET A 661 39.79 37.71 -24.51
CA MET A 661 40.91 38.59 -24.70
C MET A 661 40.46 39.89 -25.40
N VAL A 662 40.70 41.05 -24.79
CA VAL A 662 40.62 42.36 -25.42
C VAL A 662 41.98 42.75 -25.94
N HIS A 663 42.17 42.76 -27.28
CA HIS A 663 43.42 43.19 -27.87
C HIS A 663 43.65 44.70 -27.61
N ILE A 664 44.90 45.14 -27.47
CA ILE A 664 45.26 46.52 -27.16
C ILE A 664 44.58 47.54 -28.11
N SER A 665 44.35 47.20 -29.36
CA SER A 665 43.66 48.04 -30.35
C SER A 665 42.13 48.08 -30.17
N LYS A 666 41.57 47.29 -29.23
CA LYS A 666 40.13 47.18 -28.95
C LYS A 666 39.76 47.68 -27.54
N LEU A 667 40.75 48.26 -26.81
CA LEU A 667 40.55 48.79 -25.47
C LEU A 667 39.90 50.19 -25.47
N ALA A 668 40.24 51.04 -26.44
CA ALA A 668 39.72 52.39 -26.56
C ALA A 668 39.67 52.83 -28.02
N GLU A 669 38.91 53.88 -28.36
CA GLU A 669 38.82 54.45 -29.69
C GLU A 669 40.10 55.15 -30.14
N HIS A 670 40.94 55.61 -29.21
CA HIS A 670 42.25 56.25 -29.48
C HIS A 670 43.37 55.20 -29.35
N ARG A 671 44.54 55.53 -29.94
CA ARG A 671 45.69 54.64 -29.89
C ARG A 671 46.17 54.54 -28.44
N VAL A 672 46.16 53.28 -27.92
CA VAL A 672 46.66 52.93 -26.57
C VAL A 672 48.14 52.51 -26.68
N GLU A 673 49.04 53.12 -25.90
CA GLU A 673 50.46 52.78 -25.91
C GLU A 673 50.74 51.61 -24.95
N LYS A 674 50.07 51.54 -23.80
CA LYS A 674 50.18 50.45 -22.84
C LYS A 674 48.79 50.03 -22.38
N VAL A 675 48.54 48.74 -22.25
CA VAL A 675 47.28 48.20 -21.79
C VAL A 675 46.91 48.70 -20.38
N THR A 676 47.90 48.93 -19.53
CA THR A 676 47.77 49.44 -18.15
C THR A 676 47.27 50.90 -18.08
N ASP A 677 47.33 51.64 -19.21
CA ASP A 677 46.85 53.02 -19.22
C ASP A 677 45.29 53.05 -19.29
N VAL A 678 44.65 51.96 -19.74
CA VAL A 678 43.18 51.88 -19.87
C VAL A 678 42.55 50.98 -18.83
N VAL A 679 43.17 49.85 -18.51
CA VAL A 679 42.60 48.86 -17.59
C VAL A 679 43.65 48.40 -16.56
N LYS A 680 43.15 48.01 -15.36
CA LYS A 680 43.99 47.43 -14.30
C LYS A 680 43.56 46.03 -13.97
N GLU A 681 44.47 45.18 -13.53
CA GLU A 681 44.13 43.85 -13.07
C GLU A 681 43.18 43.93 -11.85
N GLY A 682 42.14 43.11 -11.85
CA GLY A 682 41.08 43.14 -10.87
C GLY A 682 39.94 44.14 -11.14
N GLN A 683 40.07 45.03 -12.15
CA GLN A 683 39.06 45.99 -12.53
C GLN A 683 37.88 45.29 -13.27
N THR A 684 36.63 45.69 -12.97
CA THR A 684 35.46 45.28 -13.74
C THR A 684 35.30 46.21 -14.94
N VAL A 685 35.14 45.63 -16.12
CA VAL A 685 35.00 46.34 -17.38
C VAL A 685 33.85 45.78 -18.22
N ARG A 686 33.20 46.64 -19.00
CA ARG A 686 32.20 46.18 -19.98
C ARG A 686 32.90 45.80 -21.27
N VAL A 687 32.58 44.61 -21.77
CA VAL A 687 33.20 44.09 -23.01
C VAL A 687 32.13 43.42 -23.86
N LYS A 688 32.27 43.51 -25.18
CA LYS A 688 31.40 42.87 -26.17
C LYS A 688 32.19 41.77 -26.88
N ILE A 689 31.57 40.59 -27.03
CA ILE A 689 32.15 39.51 -27.81
C ILE A 689 32.08 39.83 -29.28
N THR A 690 33.21 39.92 -29.96
CA THR A 690 33.34 40.18 -31.40
C THR A 690 33.45 38.94 -32.27
N GLY A 691 33.83 37.83 -31.66
CA GLY A 691 33.95 36.55 -32.33
C GLY A 691 34.60 35.49 -31.44
N ILE A 692 34.35 34.24 -31.76
CA ILE A 692 34.95 33.06 -31.13
C ILE A 692 35.70 32.30 -32.25
N ASP A 693 36.98 32.04 -32.07
CA ASP A 693 37.78 31.36 -33.09
C ASP A 693 37.52 29.83 -33.06
N GLU A 694 38.03 29.12 -34.08
CA GLU A 694 37.91 27.64 -34.20
C GLU A 694 38.54 26.86 -33.03
N ARG A 695 39.36 27.55 -32.21
CA ARG A 695 39.99 26.96 -31.00
C ARG A 695 39.26 27.38 -29.71
N GLY A 696 38.07 28.00 -29.83
CA GLY A 696 37.26 28.42 -28.68
C GLY A 696 37.80 29.69 -28.00
N LYS A 697 38.75 30.46 -28.57
CA LYS A 697 39.23 31.70 -27.99
C LYS A 697 38.25 32.84 -28.27
N ILE A 698 37.87 33.54 -27.21
CA ILE A 698 36.91 34.62 -27.27
C ILE A 698 37.59 35.95 -27.46
N ASN A 699 37.26 36.64 -28.55
CA ASN A 699 37.72 37.97 -28.83
C ASN A 699 36.71 39.02 -28.34
N LEU A 700 37.23 39.98 -27.58
CA LEU A 700 36.46 41.00 -26.92
C LEU A 700 36.82 42.39 -27.44
N THR A 701 35.87 43.36 -27.33
CA THR A 701 36.12 44.78 -27.53
C THR A 701 35.45 45.59 -26.42
N MET A 702 36.11 46.70 -26.07
CA MET A 702 35.54 47.76 -25.20
C MET A 702 35.09 48.99 -26.01
N ILE A 703 35.34 48.99 -27.33
CA ILE A 703 35.01 50.12 -28.23
C ILE A 703 33.51 50.12 -28.51
N GLY A 704 32.89 51.27 -28.36
CA GLY A 704 31.45 51.47 -28.66
C GLY A 704 30.49 50.96 -27.57
N LEU A 705 30.96 50.89 -26.32
CA LEU A 705 30.15 50.38 -25.16
C LEU A 705 29.85 51.48 -24.15
#